data_0db7c860b9c80fdb3a94f916ec0d20a0
#
_entry.id   0db7c860b9c80fdb3a94f916ec0d20a0
#
_cell.length_a   1.000
_cell.length_b   1.000
_cell.length_c   1.000
_cell.angle_alpha   90.00
_cell.angle_beta   90.00
_cell.angle_gamma   90.00
#
_symmetry.space_group_name_H-M   'P 1'
#
loop_
_entity.id
_entity.type
_entity.pdbx_description
1 polymer ?
#
loop_
_entity_poly.entity_id
_entity_poly.type
_entity_poly.pdbx_seq_one_letter_code
_entity_poly.pdbx_strand_id
1 'polypeptide(L)'
;MPKHTSRPTTTISTEPLVCNLCGPNAYPGKHCPSCLAYQKAHYYRGYGVDSPGSADFFCVADSPHSIIISRQTDEHVGWCFDIEKSVRQIFDELRRVQRYAPYYGRYTYATRCTNDWLVKPSGKMIQNCSGLLMEELVRIAKPDKPILVFAMGGEVLKAFKLKVQKYGSVQGKLLETEIAGRKVLIYPSLSKRQLATKTGYYDVLRAHMNNFLDIVWQLNHNMVVDPHITIEELTGDYRFPSTLKEVDELVDDILAYALPGKDPRTHAISLDTETNTLFAHRAQLKVLSLTVAWDKGKAASIPIEHPDTPWSLEDVRPALKRLFLSSKPKVFHNGKFDLKILARKGFTVENVRWDTMCAEHLLYEDKKKFYGLKEIVAAYFPKYAGYEDKIHDILHHTERQLDEMEKKQAKEETVPKPKESKAKKKLRRDKGYSDIALETLNKYGAIDADLTRQLAMRQLQMFEDEDRTLRKARQQLSIKPQFRAIAAPGTSDPQPLMTLMKGRVIPLTKILADMELTGIRVDREYAEDLSIKMGTTMLNARIAINQMVPKALNEEFNPSSPQQLRSILFGTGYTNPETGEQVCYKGKEQEIGVEYTSTHLESTNAKLLRSLVTQRGCALSRQILLYRAMEKAKNTFIANTLALSEEDGRLHTNFHITGTATGRLSSSDENMQNIPEKISVKVNIRGKEEDVVHNIKKVFSVTDPENQLFVNADAKAAEVRIYAAYSRDKNLIRALIDGMDPHSYFASMIYQRSNLLADVPPDQHKATLELIGIDDYHAWTYEDFQNSKVFLGDKRKGIVGTDPKYGSQLEKLRKNIKRVVFGILYGATPNKISSIVGITEEQSRVIIATLDRMFPTIKEYVTHTKQQVQTLGVVETYFGRRRRLYVRNLPFNLRNKAERQGVNFKIQSTSSEIVLGVLCAIDEVLRRDLGGQLLLTVHDSVCFEIPKKYGAQAVDLIEDYGVKRVGKLCPWLPVPFKWDVTAGPSYGEQTALDGTGTKEVVEDPDAFIEQEIKDELADAG
;
A
#
# COMPACT_ATOMS: atom_id res chain seq x y z
N MET A 1 31.01 23.38 31.14
CA MET A 1 31.27 23.21 29.70
C MET A 1 32.62 22.60 29.50
N PRO A 2 32.77 21.32 29.17
CA PRO A 2 34.05 20.77 28.77
C PRO A 2 34.33 21.12 27.31
N LYS A 3 35.53 21.52 27.04
CA LYS A 3 36.03 21.92 25.72
C LYS A 3 35.86 20.80 24.71
N HIS A 4 35.33 21.15 23.55
CA HIS A 4 35.33 20.29 22.38
C HIS A 4 36.74 19.87 22.05
N THR A 5 37.10 18.63 22.34
CA THR A 5 38.26 17.99 21.74
C THR A 5 37.93 17.81 20.26
N SER A 6 38.80 18.33 19.41
CA SER A 6 38.76 18.22 17.97
C SER A 6 38.48 16.78 17.54
N ARG A 7 37.45 16.60 16.71
CA ARG A 7 37.20 15.34 15.99
C ARG A 7 38.47 14.94 15.29
N PRO A 8 38.93 13.70 15.41
CA PRO A 8 40.06 13.26 14.61
C PRO A 8 39.67 13.41 13.14
N THR A 9 40.45 14.19 12.43
CA THR A 9 40.40 14.27 10.97
C THR A 9 40.47 12.86 10.40
N THR A 10 39.47 12.45 9.65
CA THR A 10 39.38 11.16 8.95
C THR A 10 40.59 11.09 7.98
N THR A 11 41.68 10.51 8.41
CA THR A 11 42.79 10.17 7.54
C THR A 11 42.32 9.07 6.59
N ILE A 12 42.43 9.34 5.31
CA ILE A 12 42.09 8.37 4.26
C ILE A 12 43.25 7.38 4.22
N SER A 13 42.98 6.07 4.37
CA SER A 13 44.02 5.03 4.26
C SER A 13 44.77 5.18 2.93
N THR A 14 46.07 5.27 2.97
CA THR A 14 46.94 5.37 1.81
C THR A 14 47.41 4.02 1.30
N GLU A 15 47.14 2.91 2.03
CA GLU A 15 47.57 1.60 1.60
C GLU A 15 46.73 1.06 0.45
N PRO A 16 47.35 0.53 -0.61
CA PRO A 16 46.60 0.00 -1.75
C PRO A 16 45.94 -1.35 -1.41
N LEU A 17 44.61 -1.41 -1.57
CA LEU A 17 43.85 -2.66 -1.56
C LEU A 17 43.90 -3.30 -2.95
N VAL A 18 44.01 -4.60 -3.04
CA VAL A 18 44.20 -5.33 -4.30
C VAL A 18 42.86 -5.72 -4.94
N CYS A 19 42.68 -5.43 -6.20
CA CYS A 19 41.58 -5.94 -7.01
C CYS A 19 41.97 -7.29 -7.65
N ASN A 20 41.13 -8.26 -7.58
CA ASN A 20 41.37 -9.59 -8.15
C ASN A 20 41.68 -9.59 -9.66
N LEU A 21 41.30 -8.53 -10.39
CA LEU A 21 41.56 -8.39 -11.83
C LEU A 21 42.72 -7.44 -12.16
N CYS A 22 43.05 -6.51 -11.28
CA CYS A 22 43.98 -5.42 -11.55
C CYS A 22 45.27 -5.48 -10.75
N GLY A 23 45.33 -6.36 -9.74
CA GLY A 23 46.50 -6.44 -8.85
C GLY A 23 46.80 -5.15 -8.06
N PRO A 24 47.92 -5.06 -7.38
CA PRO A 24 48.26 -3.92 -6.50
C PRO A 24 48.46 -2.58 -7.23
N ASN A 25 48.60 -2.60 -8.54
CA ASN A 25 48.84 -1.38 -9.36
C ASN A 25 47.57 -0.59 -9.71
N ALA A 26 46.39 -1.02 -9.27
CA ALA A 26 45.11 -0.33 -9.52
C ALA A 26 44.84 0.85 -8.59
N TYR A 27 45.86 1.33 -7.81
CA TYR A 27 45.66 2.27 -6.72
C TYR A 27 46.75 3.29 -6.51
N PRO A 28 46.39 4.46 -5.96
CA PRO A 28 45.17 5.23 -6.09
C PRO A 28 45.12 6.01 -7.40
N GLY A 29 43.92 6.15 -7.97
CA GLY A 29 43.67 6.91 -9.20
C GLY A 29 43.86 6.11 -10.50
N LYS A 30 44.24 4.83 -10.43
CA LYS A 30 44.24 3.93 -11.59
C LYS A 30 43.00 3.02 -11.58
N HIS A 31 42.40 2.90 -12.71
CA HIS A 31 41.15 2.17 -12.93
C HIS A 31 41.39 0.74 -13.38
N CYS A 32 40.44 -0.15 -13.11
CA CYS A 32 40.47 -1.52 -13.59
C CYS A 32 40.05 -1.59 -15.06
N PRO A 33 40.94 -1.88 -16.03
CA PRO A 33 40.56 -1.91 -17.45
C PRO A 33 39.56 -3.03 -17.81
N SER A 34 39.50 -4.07 -16.97
CA SER A 34 38.65 -5.25 -17.23
C SER A 34 37.31 -5.19 -16.51
N CYS A 35 37.03 -4.15 -15.72
CA CYS A 35 35.80 -3.98 -14.99
C CYS A 35 34.81 -3.14 -15.79
N LEU A 36 33.58 -3.64 -16.00
CA LEU A 36 32.50 -2.89 -16.66
C LEU A 36 32.19 -1.57 -15.95
N ALA A 37 32.44 -1.51 -14.66
CA ALA A 37 32.32 -0.28 -13.87
C ALA A 37 33.39 0.75 -14.20
N TYR A 38 34.54 0.32 -14.72
CA TYR A 38 35.66 1.20 -15.03
C TYR A 38 35.40 2.19 -16.16
N GLN A 39 34.75 1.74 -17.21
CA GLN A 39 34.55 2.57 -18.42
C GLN A 39 33.64 3.79 -18.17
N LYS A 40 32.93 3.82 -17.04
CA LYS A 40 31.94 4.85 -16.70
C LYS A 40 31.91 5.20 -15.19
N ALA A 41 32.94 4.97 -14.41
CA ALA A 41 32.88 4.97 -12.96
C ALA A 41 33.76 6.03 -12.28
N HIS A 42 33.24 6.56 -11.17
CA HIS A 42 34.01 7.29 -10.19
C HIS A 42 34.41 6.36 -9.05
N TYR A 43 35.70 6.43 -8.70
CA TYR A 43 36.27 5.64 -7.63
C TYR A 43 35.88 6.20 -6.26
N TYR A 44 35.54 5.30 -5.33
CA TYR A 44 35.18 5.68 -3.97
C TYR A 44 35.94 4.87 -2.91
N ARG A 45 36.50 5.52 -1.89
CA ARG A 45 37.08 4.88 -0.71
C ARG A 45 36.04 4.69 0.39
N GLY A 46 36.19 3.63 1.19
CA GLY A 46 35.34 3.45 2.38
C GLY A 46 35.61 4.53 3.43
N TYR A 47 34.62 4.84 4.25
CA TYR A 47 34.74 5.77 5.38
C TYR A 47 34.76 5.00 6.69
N GLY A 48 35.38 5.55 7.70
CA GLY A 48 35.35 5.04 9.07
C GLY A 48 36.72 4.99 9.73
N VAL A 49 36.90 4.11 10.70
CA VAL A 49 38.13 3.91 11.41
C VAL A 49 39.12 3.16 10.54
N ASP A 50 40.32 3.69 10.33
CA ASP A 50 41.34 3.15 9.44
C ASP A 50 42.43 2.33 10.14
N SER A 51 42.48 2.38 11.48
CA SER A 51 43.47 1.66 12.28
C SER A 51 43.17 0.16 12.27
N PRO A 52 44.15 -0.71 12.00
CA PRO A 52 44.02 -2.15 12.12
C PRO A 52 43.46 -2.57 13.49
N GLY A 53 42.51 -3.51 13.48
CA GLY A 53 41.85 -4.04 14.69
C GLY A 53 40.93 -3.10 15.43
N SER A 54 40.50 -2.00 14.83
CA SER A 54 39.74 -0.93 15.47
C SER A 54 38.21 -1.02 15.33
N ALA A 55 37.67 -1.78 14.35
CA ALA A 55 36.25 -1.84 14.11
C ALA A 55 35.56 -2.98 14.88
N ASP A 56 34.49 -2.65 15.57
CA ASP A 56 33.57 -3.62 16.18
C ASP A 56 32.62 -4.23 15.18
N PHE A 57 32.26 -3.49 14.14
CA PHE A 57 31.37 -3.96 13.07
C PHE A 57 31.58 -3.21 11.76
N PHE A 58 31.02 -3.76 10.70
CA PHE A 58 31.01 -3.15 9.37
C PHE A 58 29.57 -2.94 8.87
N CYS A 59 29.30 -1.77 8.29
CA CYS A 59 28.10 -1.53 7.51
C CYS A 59 28.48 -1.56 6.04
N VAL A 60 28.03 -2.59 5.31
CA VAL A 60 28.42 -2.83 3.92
C VAL A 60 27.21 -2.58 3.02
N ALA A 61 27.30 -1.62 2.09
CA ALA A 61 26.34 -1.38 1.05
C ALA A 61 26.82 -1.97 -0.30
N ASP A 62 25.91 -2.09 -1.26
CA ASP A 62 26.20 -2.69 -2.58
C ASP A 62 27.22 -1.87 -3.39
N SER A 63 27.03 -0.56 -3.50
CA SER A 63 27.94 0.36 -4.18
C SER A 63 27.81 1.78 -3.62
N PRO A 64 28.80 2.67 -3.87
CA PRO A 64 28.78 4.05 -3.38
C PRO A 64 27.53 4.83 -3.79
N HIS A 65 27.00 4.62 -4.98
CA HIS A 65 25.88 5.38 -5.55
C HIS A 65 24.78 4.49 -6.11
N SER A 66 24.27 3.54 -5.36
CA SER A 66 23.27 2.57 -5.84
C SER A 66 21.81 3.08 -5.89
N ILE A 67 21.59 4.36 -6.14
CA ILE A 67 20.26 4.98 -6.18
C ILE A 67 19.98 5.60 -7.53
N ILE A 68 18.74 5.47 -7.99
CA ILE A 68 18.28 6.01 -9.26
C ILE A 68 18.30 7.54 -9.22
N ILE A 69 19.08 8.16 -10.08
CA ILE A 69 19.09 9.62 -10.32
C ILE A 69 18.33 9.87 -11.62
N SER A 70 17.42 10.82 -11.65
CA SER A 70 16.90 11.34 -12.90
C SER A 70 17.92 12.30 -13.52
N ARG A 71 18.08 12.28 -14.83
CA ARG A 71 19.09 13.00 -15.62
C ARG A 71 19.06 14.53 -15.53
N GLN A 72 18.23 15.13 -14.71
CA GLN A 72 17.87 16.52 -14.95
C GLN A 72 18.70 17.59 -14.25
N THR A 73 19.52 17.28 -13.22
CA THR A 73 20.39 18.30 -12.59
C THR A 73 21.49 17.69 -11.72
N ASP A 74 22.62 18.37 -11.57
CA ASP A 74 23.73 18.04 -10.65
C ASP A 74 23.31 17.99 -9.15
N GLU A 75 22.13 18.51 -8.81
CA GLU A 75 21.53 18.44 -7.49
C GLU A 75 21.26 17.01 -6.99
N HIS A 76 21.23 16.03 -7.88
CA HIS A 76 20.89 14.65 -7.57
C HIS A 76 22.06 13.81 -7.04
N VAL A 77 23.28 14.23 -7.25
CA VAL A 77 24.46 13.59 -6.65
C VAL A 77 24.43 13.74 -5.13
N GLY A 78 23.95 14.88 -4.63
CA GLY A 78 23.73 15.11 -3.20
C GLY A 78 22.76 14.11 -2.56
N TRP A 79 21.79 13.60 -3.30
CA TRP A 79 20.75 12.74 -2.77
C TRP A 79 21.23 11.34 -2.32
N CYS A 80 22.19 10.77 -3.03
CA CYS A 80 22.81 9.49 -2.64
C CYS A 80 23.61 9.63 -1.34
N PHE A 81 24.31 10.73 -1.19
CA PHE A 81 25.00 11.08 0.05
C PHE A 81 24.03 11.32 1.21
N ASP A 82 22.86 11.86 0.94
CA ASP A 82 21.82 12.10 1.95
C ASP A 82 21.27 10.81 2.56
N ILE A 83 21.04 9.76 1.76
CA ILE A 83 20.61 8.46 2.31
C ILE A 83 21.70 7.83 3.15
N GLU A 84 22.95 7.85 2.68
CA GLU A 84 24.08 7.33 3.44
C GLU A 84 24.27 8.11 4.74
N LYS A 85 24.19 9.43 4.68
CA LYS A 85 24.20 10.31 5.85
C LYS A 85 23.07 9.97 6.81
N SER A 86 21.85 9.72 6.30
CA SER A 86 20.72 9.32 7.11
C SER A 86 20.95 8.00 7.83
N VAL A 87 21.48 7.00 7.10
CA VAL A 87 21.83 5.69 7.68
C VAL A 87 22.84 5.84 8.81
N ARG A 88 23.91 6.62 8.58
CA ARG A 88 24.95 6.90 9.59
C ARG A 88 24.37 7.61 10.81
N GLN A 89 23.53 8.60 10.60
CA GLN A 89 22.88 9.33 11.69
C GLN A 89 22.03 8.41 12.56
N ILE A 90 21.29 7.46 11.99
CA ILE A 90 20.52 6.48 12.74
C ILE A 90 21.43 5.59 13.59
N PHE A 91 22.53 5.07 13.03
CA PHE A 91 23.51 4.32 13.80
C PHE A 91 24.11 5.15 14.94
N ASP A 92 24.46 6.40 14.68
CA ASP A 92 25.03 7.30 15.69
C ASP A 92 24.04 7.63 16.80
N GLU A 93 22.75 7.80 16.47
CA GLU A 93 21.69 8.00 17.45
C GLU A 93 21.52 6.76 18.34
N LEU A 94 21.43 5.57 17.74
CA LEU A 94 21.29 4.31 18.49
C LEU A 94 22.51 4.01 19.36
N ARG A 95 23.72 4.29 18.86
CA ARG A 95 24.96 4.12 19.65
C ARG A 95 25.05 5.02 20.90
N ARG A 96 24.40 6.18 20.88
CA ARG A 96 24.34 7.08 22.05
C ARG A 96 23.51 6.52 23.20
N VAL A 97 22.72 5.47 22.97
CA VAL A 97 22.12 4.68 24.04
C VAL A 97 23.27 4.03 24.83
N GLN A 98 23.21 4.14 26.16
CA GLN A 98 24.33 3.88 27.06
C GLN A 98 25.15 2.61 26.80
N ARG A 99 24.52 1.50 26.43
CA ARG A 99 25.21 0.23 26.22
C ARG A 99 25.94 0.11 24.88
N TYR A 100 25.61 0.93 23.90
CA TYR A 100 26.21 0.86 22.54
C TYR A 100 27.26 1.95 22.27
N ALA A 101 27.44 2.90 23.17
CA ALA A 101 28.32 4.05 22.99
C ALA A 101 29.77 3.71 22.64
N PRO A 102 30.40 2.65 23.20
CA PRO A 102 31.81 2.37 22.95
C PRO A 102 32.11 1.64 21.65
N TYR A 103 31.07 1.23 20.86
CA TYR A 103 31.32 0.44 19.66
C TYR A 103 31.52 1.30 18.43
N TYR A 104 32.52 0.95 17.63
CA TYR A 104 32.90 1.65 16.42
C TYR A 104 32.60 0.85 15.17
N GLY A 105 31.88 1.47 14.22
CA GLY A 105 31.50 0.89 12.94
C GLY A 105 32.28 1.47 11.77
N ARG A 106 32.68 0.62 10.83
CA ARG A 106 33.23 0.98 9.53
C ARG A 106 32.15 0.91 8.47
N TYR A 107 32.02 1.95 7.66
CA TYR A 107 31.13 1.97 6.50
C TYR A 107 31.93 1.68 5.24
N THR A 108 31.51 0.71 4.45
CA THR A 108 32.20 0.29 3.23
C THR A 108 31.22 -0.26 2.17
N TYR A 109 31.74 -0.70 1.03
CA TYR A 109 30.95 -1.10 -0.12
C TYR A 109 31.42 -2.42 -0.70
N ALA A 110 30.46 -3.22 -1.22
CA ALA A 110 30.74 -4.46 -1.92
C ALA A 110 31.44 -4.22 -3.28
N THR A 111 31.14 -3.07 -3.93
CA THR A 111 31.91 -2.59 -5.09
C THR A 111 32.58 -1.27 -4.78
N ARG A 112 33.80 -1.06 -5.31
CA ARG A 112 34.58 0.17 -5.09
C ARG A 112 34.33 1.23 -6.17
N CYS A 113 33.70 0.85 -7.26
CA CYS A 113 33.38 1.70 -8.38
C CYS A 113 31.88 1.91 -8.46
N THR A 114 31.47 3.03 -9.02
CA THR A 114 30.08 3.31 -9.32
C THR A 114 29.91 3.55 -10.83
N ASN A 115 28.76 3.17 -11.36
CA ASN A 115 28.37 3.57 -12.69
C ASN A 115 27.80 5.00 -12.64
N ASP A 116 27.98 5.77 -13.68
CA ASP A 116 27.38 7.11 -13.83
C ASP A 116 25.84 7.07 -13.70
N TRP A 117 25.28 5.90 -13.78
CA TRP A 117 23.83 5.69 -13.87
C TRP A 117 23.33 4.71 -12.83
N LEU A 118 23.59 4.80 -11.64
CA LEU A 118 22.89 4.14 -10.50
C LEU A 118 22.21 2.80 -10.80
N VAL A 119 22.76 2.06 -11.72
CA VAL A 119 22.33 0.70 -12.01
C VAL A 119 22.80 -0.18 -10.86
N LYS A 120 21.93 -1.08 -10.41
CA LYS A 120 22.28 -2.16 -9.48
C LYS A 120 23.57 -2.83 -9.97
N PRO A 121 24.61 -2.96 -9.14
CA PRO A 121 25.85 -3.57 -9.56
C PRO A 121 25.61 -5.02 -9.99
N SER A 122 26.19 -5.42 -11.09
CA SER A 122 26.08 -6.81 -11.55
C SER A 122 26.82 -7.76 -10.60
N GLY A 123 26.43 -9.04 -10.59
CA GLY A 123 27.12 -10.05 -9.80
C GLY A 123 28.61 -10.13 -10.15
N LYS A 124 28.98 -9.93 -11.43
CA LYS A 124 30.37 -9.92 -11.89
C LYS A 124 31.15 -8.72 -11.33
N MET A 125 30.54 -7.53 -11.27
CA MET A 125 31.18 -6.35 -10.65
C MET A 125 31.46 -6.59 -9.17
N ILE A 126 30.50 -7.18 -8.45
CA ILE A 126 30.65 -7.48 -7.02
C ILE A 126 31.76 -8.52 -6.81
N GLN A 127 31.77 -9.60 -7.60
CA GLN A 127 32.82 -10.62 -7.52
C GLN A 127 34.22 -10.06 -7.78
N ASN A 128 34.37 -9.17 -8.76
CA ASN A 128 35.65 -8.51 -9.06
C ASN A 128 36.17 -7.67 -7.90
N CYS A 129 35.30 -7.05 -7.11
CA CYS A 129 35.66 -6.20 -5.98
C CYS A 129 35.67 -6.95 -4.63
N SER A 130 35.22 -8.21 -4.58
CA SER A 130 35.03 -8.94 -3.31
C SER A 130 36.35 -9.12 -2.53
N GLY A 131 37.47 -9.35 -3.23
CA GLY A 131 38.79 -9.46 -2.59
C GLY A 131 39.17 -8.23 -1.77
N LEU A 132 38.97 -7.04 -2.32
CA LEU A 132 39.23 -5.77 -1.63
C LEU A 132 38.37 -5.61 -0.37
N LEU A 133 37.10 -6.01 -0.45
CA LEU A 133 36.21 -5.98 0.72
C LEU A 133 36.71 -6.96 1.79
N MET A 134 37.01 -8.20 1.41
CA MET A 134 37.42 -9.24 2.36
C MET A 134 38.73 -8.85 3.07
N GLU A 135 39.71 -8.32 2.34
CA GLU A 135 40.96 -7.83 2.89
C GLU A 135 40.73 -6.67 3.89
N GLU A 136 39.88 -5.71 3.54
CA GLU A 136 39.51 -4.62 4.45
C GLU A 136 38.85 -5.15 5.73
N LEU A 137 37.90 -6.07 5.62
CA LEU A 137 37.20 -6.65 6.76
C LEU A 137 38.17 -7.36 7.72
N VAL A 138 39.06 -8.20 7.19
CA VAL A 138 40.02 -8.94 8.00
C VAL A 138 41.04 -7.99 8.69
N ARG A 139 41.57 -6.99 7.97
CA ARG A 139 42.57 -6.05 8.47
C ARG A 139 42.04 -5.14 9.57
N ILE A 140 40.78 -4.65 9.44
CA ILE A 140 40.26 -3.61 10.31
C ILE A 140 39.43 -4.19 11.48
N ALA A 141 38.89 -5.40 11.36
CA ALA A 141 38.15 -6.05 12.42
C ALA A 141 39.02 -6.44 13.60
N LYS A 142 38.49 -6.37 14.82
CA LYS A 142 39.18 -6.84 16.04
C LYS A 142 39.63 -8.30 15.88
N PRO A 143 40.91 -8.63 16.17
CA PRO A 143 41.49 -9.93 15.84
C PRO A 143 40.82 -11.11 16.53
N ASP A 144 40.43 -10.96 17.80
CA ASP A 144 39.92 -12.05 18.64
C ASP A 144 38.40 -12.21 18.63
N LYS A 145 37.72 -11.51 17.74
CA LYS A 145 36.27 -11.50 17.66
C LYS A 145 35.76 -11.91 16.26
N PRO A 146 34.55 -12.48 16.13
CA PRO A 146 33.92 -12.64 14.84
C PRO A 146 33.80 -11.31 14.08
N ILE A 147 33.91 -11.35 12.77
CA ILE A 147 33.69 -10.17 11.93
C ILE A 147 32.18 -9.96 11.81
N LEU A 148 31.70 -8.80 12.24
CA LEU A 148 30.28 -8.46 12.21
C LEU A 148 29.96 -7.55 11.03
N VAL A 149 28.98 -7.93 10.21
CA VAL A 149 28.60 -7.22 9.00
C VAL A 149 27.11 -6.93 8.98
N PHE A 150 26.74 -5.66 8.96
CA PHE A 150 25.40 -5.20 8.63
C PHE A 150 25.31 -5.01 7.12
N ALA A 151 24.62 -5.91 6.42
CA ALA A 151 24.57 -5.95 4.96
C ALA A 151 23.36 -5.20 4.41
N MET A 152 23.60 -4.10 3.71
CA MET A 152 22.54 -3.29 3.11
C MET A 152 22.22 -3.73 1.67
N GLY A 153 21.32 -4.69 1.54
CA GLY A 153 20.86 -5.21 0.26
C GLY A 153 21.43 -6.57 -0.12
N GLY A 154 20.65 -7.34 -0.88
CA GLY A 154 20.98 -8.72 -1.29
C GLY A 154 22.23 -8.85 -2.13
N GLU A 155 22.60 -7.79 -2.82
CA GLU A 155 23.82 -7.79 -3.63
C GLU A 155 25.09 -7.92 -2.79
N VAL A 156 25.06 -7.42 -1.55
CA VAL A 156 26.19 -7.56 -0.61
C VAL A 156 26.48 -9.03 -0.30
N LEU A 157 25.45 -9.88 -0.16
CA LEU A 157 25.62 -11.32 0.13
C LEU A 157 26.39 -12.05 -0.96
N LYS A 158 26.32 -11.58 -2.21
CA LYS A 158 27.10 -12.14 -3.33
C LYS A 158 28.61 -11.94 -3.16
N ALA A 159 29.03 -10.85 -2.50
CA ALA A 159 30.43 -10.63 -2.18
C ALA A 159 30.97 -11.70 -1.20
N PHE A 160 30.11 -12.22 -0.33
CA PHE A 160 30.41 -13.30 0.61
C PHE A 160 30.14 -14.70 0.04
N LYS A 161 29.81 -14.80 -1.27
CA LYS A 161 29.47 -16.06 -1.96
C LYS A 161 28.25 -16.77 -1.37
N LEU A 162 27.43 -16.10 -0.57
CA LEU A 162 26.21 -16.65 -0.01
C LEU A 162 25.10 -16.72 -1.07
N LYS A 163 24.59 -17.93 -1.30
CA LYS A 163 23.46 -18.17 -2.20
C LYS A 163 22.18 -18.17 -1.39
N VAL A 164 21.34 -17.14 -1.55
CA VAL A 164 20.00 -17.08 -0.97
C VAL A 164 18.97 -17.11 -2.07
N GLN A 165 17.94 -17.93 -1.94
CA GLN A 165 16.89 -18.07 -2.96
C GLN A 165 16.10 -16.77 -3.13
N LYS A 166 15.71 -16.18 -2.01
CA LYS A 166 14.93 -14.93 -1.98
C LYS A 166 15.49 -14.03 -0.86
N TYR A 167 16.00 -12.88 -1.24
CA TYR A 167 16.62 -11.96 -0.26
C TYR A 167 15.68 -11.59 0.90
N GLY A 168 14.39 -11.42 0.63
CA GLY A 168 13.40 -11.07 1.66
C GLY A 168 13.31 -12.11 2.79
N SER A 169 13.59 -13.39 2.54
CA SER A 169 13.49 -14.43 3.56
C SER A 169 14.64 -14.42 4.58
N VAL A 170 15.72 -13.72 4.29
CA VAL A 170 16.90 -13.61 5.18
C VAL A 170 17.07 -12.23 5.79
N GLN A 171 16.23 -11.25 5.44
CA GLN A 171 16.28 -9.93 6.06
C GLN A 171 15.93 -10.00 7.54
N GLY A 172 16.78 -9.44 8.39
CA GLY A 172 16.61 -9.49 9.84
C GLY A 172 17.08 -10.77 10.52
N LYS A 173 17.60 -11.75 9.76
CA LYS A 173 18.17 -13.01 10.29
C LYS A 173 19.71 -12.96 10.25
N LEU A 174 20.36 -13.49 11.25
CA LEU A 174 21.80 -13.57 11.28
C LEU A 174 22.29 -14.73 10.42
N LEU A 175 23.19 -14.48 9.50
CA LEU A 175 23.84 -15.48 8.65
C LEU A 175 25.29 -15.67 9.05
N GLU A 176 25.82 -16.86 8.88
CA GLU A 176 27.20 -17.22 9.20
C GLU A 176 27.98 -17.62 7.95
N THR A 177 29.24 -17.21 7.89
CA THR A 177 30.23 -17.64 6.90
C THR A 177 31.64 -17.49 7.46
N GLU A 178 32.65 -17.77 6.66
CA GLU A 178 34.05 -17.69 7.06
C GLU A 178 34.89 -16.93 6.03
N ILE A 179 35.86 -16.15 6.50
CA ILE A 179 36.82 -15.44 5.67
C ILE A 179 38.22 -15.59 6.31
N ALA A 180 39.14 -16.16 5.57
CA ALA A 180 40.56 -16.33 6.02
C ALA A 180 40.68 -17.01 7.41
N GLY A 181 39.88 -18.06 7.67
CA GLY A 181 39.85 -18.75 8.95
C GLY A 181 39.14 -18.02 10.08
N ARG A 182 38.46 -16.91 9.77
CA ARG A 182 37.72 -16.15 10.78
C ARG A 182 36.20 -16.25 10.54
N LYS A 183 35.47 -16.48 11.62
CA LYS A 183 33.99 -16.44 11.62
C LYS A 183 33.49 -15.06 11.26
N VAL A 184 32.53 -15.01 10.34
CA VAL A 184 31.84 -13.78 9.91
C VAL A 184 30.36 -13.96 10.14
N LEU A 185 29.77 -13.03 10.88
CA LEU A 185 28.34 -12.96 11.12
C LEU A 185 27.74 -11.80 10.32
N ILE A 186 26.81 -12.10 9.44
CA ILE A 186 26.21 -11.14 8.52
C ILE A 186 24.74 -10.94 8.88
N TYR A 187 24.33 -9.71 9.08
CA TYR A 187 22.93 -9.31 9.32
C TYR A 187 22.36 -8.58 8.11
N PRO A 188 21.59 -9.26 7.24
CA PRO A 188 21.01 -8.66 6.05
C PRO A 188 19.88 -7.68 6.40
N SER A 189 19.89 -6.50 5.77
CA SER A 189 18.90 -5.45 5.96
C SER A 189 18.50 -4.82 4.63
N LEU A 190 17.70 -3.76 4.69
CA LEU A 190 17.19 -3.03 3.54
C LEU A 190 18.32 -2.44 2.68
N SER A 191 18.15 -2.48 1.36
CA SER A 191 19.05 -1.78 0.42
C SER A 191 18.80 -0.28 0.41
N LYS A 192 19.80 0.52 0.04
CA LYS A 192 19.63 1.96 -0.20
C LYS A 192 18.51 2.27 -1.19
N ARG A 193 18.33 1.42 -2.20
CA ARG A 193 17.26 1.56 -3.20
C ARG A 193 15.87 1.39 -2.58
N GLN A 194 15.68 0.44 -1.66
CA GLN A 194 14.42 0.30 -0.93
C GLN A 194 14.17 1.54 -0.06
N LEU A 195 15.17 2.02 0.67
CA LEU A 195 15.07 3.24 1.50
C LEU A 195 14.70 4.48 0.69
N ALA A 196 15.13 4.58 -0.57
CA ALA A 196 14.78 5.69 -1.46
C ALA A 196 13.29 5.72 -1.83
N THR A 197 12.56 4.62 -1.69
CA THR A 197 11.19 4.51 -2.18
C THR A 197 10.13 4.84 -1.14
N LYS A 198 10.39 4.58 0.17
CA LYS A 198 9.36 4.66 1.22
C LYS A 198 9.93 5.12 2.55
N THR A 199 9.19 6.01 3.19
CA THR A 199 9.51 6.53 4.53
C THR A 199 9.45 5.45 5.61
N GLY A 200 8.46 4.58 5.58
CA GLY A 200 8.28 3.50 6.57
C GLY A 200 9.39 2.45 6.57
N TYR A 201 10.19 2.37 5.52
CA TYR A 201 11.37 1.49 5.51
C TYR A 201 12.50 1.98 6.45
N TYR A 202 12.49 3.25 6.84
CA TYR A 202 13.42 3.75 7.85
C TYR A 202 13.13 3.22 9.25
N ASP A 203 11.87 2.91 9.56
CA ASP A 203 11.49 2.27 10.83
C ASP A 203 11.97 0.82 10.89
N VAL A 204 11.81 0.09 9.79
CA VAL A 204 12.36 -1.27 9.64
C VAL A 204 13.88 -1.26 9.74
N LEU A 205 14.54 -0.31 9.07
CA LEU A 205 16.00 -0.14 9.16
C LEU A 205 16.43 0.13 10.59
N ARG A 206 15.76 1.01 11.31
CA ARG A 206 16.06 1.34 12.72
C ARG A 206 15.93 0.11 13.62
N ALA A 207 14.88 -0.69 13.45
CA ALA A 207 14.70 -1.95 14.19
C ALA A 207 15.85 -2.93 13.90
N HIS A 208 16.19 -3.14 12.62
CA HIS A 208 17.32 -4.00 12.22
C HIS A 208 18.65 -3.52 12.79
N MET A 209 18.91 -2.21 12.76
CA MET A 209 20.14 -1.63 13.34
C MET A 209 20.20 -1.84 14.85
N ASN A 210 19.08 -1.67 15.54
CA ASN A 210 19.04 -1.88 16.98
C ASN A 210 19.33 -3.34 17.33
N ASN A 211 18.70 -4.29 16.67
CA ASN A 211 18.95 -5.72 16.86
C ASN A 211 20.41 -6.08 16.55
N PHE A 212 20.97 -5.52 15.48
CA PHE A 212 22.37 -5.72 15.14
C PHE A 212 23.32 -5.17 16.21
N LEU A 213 23.06 -3.99 16.75
CA LEU A 213 23.86 -3.41 17.84
C LEU A 213 23.74 -4.21 19.14
N ASP A 214 22.59 -4.85 19.39
CA ASP A 214 22.44 -5.80 20.50
C ASP A 214 23.35 -7.02 20.31
N ILE A 215 23.47 -7.55 19.09
CA ILE A 215 24.42 -8.62 18.76
C ILE A 215 25.85 -8.18 18.97
N VAL A 216 26.22 -6.98 18.52
CA VAL A 216 27.55 -6.37 18.76
C VAL A 216 27.84 -6.31 20.25
N TRP A 217 26.87 -5.88 21.04
CA TRP A 217 26.98 -5.78 22.50
C TRP A 217 27.19 -7.17 23.15
N GLN A 218 26.37 -8.15 22.81
CA GLN A 218 26.43 -9.53 23.33
C GLN A 218 27.82 -10.14 23.08
N LEU A 219 28.32 -10.06 21.85
CA LEU A 219 29.63 -10.61 21.48
C LEU A 219 30.79 -9.87 22.16
N ASN A 220 30.67 -8.57 22.41
CA ASN A 220 31.66 -7.83 23.13
C ASN A 220 31.67 -8.13 24.66
N HIS A 221 30.60 -8.73 25.18
CA HIS A 221 30.51 -9.24 26.55
C HIS A 221 30.71 -10.76 26.63
N ASN A 222 31.31 -11.35 25.60
CA ASN A 222 31.59 -12.80 25.51
C ASN A 222 30.35 -13.69 25.68
N MET A 223 29.17 -13.16 25.31
CA MET A 223 27.94 -13.96 25.26
C MET A 223 27.90 -14.75 23.96
N VAL A 224 27.37 -15.96 24.03
CA VAL A 224 27.14 -16.77 22.85
C VAL A 224 25.96 -16.18 22.06
N VAL A 225 26.16 -15.87 20.81
CA VAL A 225 25.13 -15.51 19.85
C VAL A 225 24.92 -16.70 18.92
N ASP A 226 23.79 -17.37 19.09
CA ASP A 226 23.39 -18.43 18.18
C ASP A 226 22.59 -17.82 17.03
N PRO A 227 23.04 -17.95 15.78
CA PRO A 227 22.31 -17.44 14.63
C PRO A 227 21.05 -18.24 14.29
N HIS A 228 20.90 -19.47 14.81
CA HIS A 228 19.83 -20.37 14.43
C HIS A 228 19.27 -21.12 15.65
N ILE A 229 18.06 -20.78 16.05
CA ILE A 229 17.26 -21.67 16.90
C ILE A 229 16.39 -22.53 15.98
N THR A 230 16.56 -23.83 16.08
CA THR A 230 15.68 -24.78 15.40
C THR A 230 14.37 -24.96 16.17
N ILE A 231 13.35 -25.45 15.50
CA ILE A 231 12.05 -25.75 16.13
C ILE A 231 12.18 -26.78 17.25
N GLU A 232 13.18 -27.67 17.13
CA GLU A 232 13.50 -28.72 18.11
C GLU A 232 14.09 -28.14 19.40
N GLU A 233 14.85 -27.04 19.33
CA GLU A 233 15.51 -26.40 20.48
C GLU A 233 14.58 -25.48 21.26
N LEU A 234 13.44 -25.13 20.71
CA LEU A 234 12.45 -24.34 21.40
C LEU A 234 11.72 -25.15 22.45
N THR A 235 11.95 -24.80 23.72
CA THR A 235 11.38 -25.49 24.88
C THR A 235 10.25 -24.66 25.51
N GLY A 236 9.18 -25.36 25.89
CA GLY A 236 8.05 -24.82 26.60
C GLY A 236 7.20 -25.97 27.16
N ASP A 237 6.20 -25.64 28.02
CA ASP A 237 5.15 -26.58 28.41
C ASP A 237 4.12 -26.65 27.28
N TYR A 238 4.50 -27.31 26.18
CA TYR A 238 3.67 -27.50 25.00
C TYR A 238 2.99 -28.86 25.05
N ARG A 239 1.62 -28.84 24.95
CA ARG A 239 0.79 -30.02 25.11
C ARG A 239 0.16 -30.42 23.75
N PHE A 240 0.21 -31.71 23.47
CA PHE A 240 -0.32 -32.29 22.24
C PHE A 240 -1.24 -33.48 22.61
N PRO A 241 -2.55 -33.20 22.85
CA PRO A 241 -3.48 -34.25 23.26
C PRO A 241 -3.56 -35.35 22.22
N SER A 242 -3.58 -36.61 22.70
CA SER A 242 -3.65 -37.82 21.90
C SER A 242 -5.01 -38.54 22.04
N THR A 243 -5.84 -38.07 22.98
CA THR A 243 -7.18 -38.62 23.23
C THR A 243 -8.20 -37.48 23.40
N LEU A 244 -9.48 -37.77 23.15
CA LEU A 244 -10.56 -36.80 23.37
C LEU A 244 -10.66 -36.35 24.82
N LYS A 245 -10.38 -37.26 25.77
CA LYS A 245 -10.35 -36.93 27.18
C LYS A 245 -9.27 -35.91 27.52
N GLU A 246 -8.08 -36.08 26.96
CA GLU A 246 -6.99 -35.08 27.11
C GLU A 246 -7.33 -33.74 26.48
N VAL A 247 -8.13 -33.71 25.38
CA VAL A 247 -8.63 -32.48 24.80
C VAL A 247 -9.58 -31.76 25.76
N ASP A 248 -10.51 -32.50 26.38
CA ASP A 248 -11.44 -31.91 27.37
C ASP A 248 -10.70 -31.38 28.60
N GLU A 249 -9.78 -32.18 29.18
CA GLU A 249 -8.94 -31.79 30.32
C GLU A 249 -8.09 -30.54 29.98
N LEU A 250 -7.49 -30.50 28.79
CA LEU A 250 -6.73 -29.36 28.33
C LEU A 250 -7.59 -28.09 28.25
N VAL A 251 -8.79 -28.18 27.69
CA VAL A 251 -9.71 -27.03 27.60
C VAL A 251 -10.13 -26.59 29.01
N ASP A 252 -10.41 -27.50 29.91
CA ASP A 252 -10.76 -27.15 31.31
C ASP A 252 -9.61 -26.46 32.02
N ASP A 253 -8.38 -26.94 31.88
CA ASP A 253 -7.17 -26.32 32.40
C ASP A 253 -6.98 -24.91 31.87
N ILE A 254 -7.13 -24.74 30.54
CA ILE A 254 -7.01 -23.40 29.90
C ILE A 254 -8.09 -22.47 30.46
N LEU A 255 -9.32 -22.93 30.59
CA LEU A 255 -10.44 -22.09 31.06
C LEU A 255 -10.29 -21.75 32.56
N ALA A 256 -9.81 -22.66 33.35
CA ALA A 256 -9.54 -22.46 34.78
C ALA A 256 -8.29 -21.61 35.03
N TYR A 257 -7.36 -21.54 34.10
CA TYR A 257 -6.08 -20.84 34.28
C TYR A 257 -6.29 -19.36 34.58
N ALA A 258 -5.75 -18.89 35.68
CA ALA A 258 -5.76 -17.50 36.08
C ALA A 258 -4.39 -17.07 36.62
N LEU A 259 -3.99 -15.85 36.37
CA LEU A 259 -2.78 -15.25 36.93
C LEU A 259 -3.14 -14.38 38.12
N PRO A 260 -2.86 -14.82 39.40
CA PRO A 260 -3.23 -14.08 40.58
C PRO A 260 -2.65 -12.67 40.56
N GLY A 261 -3.48 -11.65 40.87
CA GLY A 261 -3.07 -10.26 41.00
C GLY A 261 -2.65 -9.58 39.71
N LYS A 262 -2.87 -10.19 38.54
CA LYS A 262 -2.58 -9.60 37.21
C LYS A 262 -3.82 -8.98 36.60
N ASP A 263 -3.59 -7.97 35.76
CA ASP A 263 -4.62 -7.36 34.91
C ASP A 263 -5.38 -8.45 34.13
N PRO A 264 -6.73 -8.47 34.14
CA PRO A 264 -7.51 -9.44 33.33
C PRO A 264 -7.13 -9.49 31.86
N ARG A 265 -6.59 -8.40 31.31
CA ARG A 265 -6.10 -8.37 29.92
C ARG A 265 -4.94 -9.33 29.66
N THR A 266 -4.16 -9.66 30.70
CA THR A 266 -3.05 -10.61 30.64
C THR A 266 -3.49 -12.07 30.66
N HIS A 267 -4.77 -12.36 30.96
CA HIS A 267 -5.37 -13.69 30.91
C HIS A 267 -5.85 -14.09 29.51
N ALA A 268 -5.52 -13.29 28.50
CA ALA A 268 -5.89 -13.58 27.14
C ALA A 268 -5.23 -14.86 26.63
N ILE A 269 -6.00 -15.59 25.84
CA ILE A 269 -5.51 -16.75 25.07
C ILE A 269 -5.30 -16.34 23.62
N SER A 270 -4.19 -16.77 23.02
CA SER A 270 -4.03 -16.68 21.56
C SER A 270 -4.56 -17.92 20.91
N LEU A 271 -5.08 -17.77 19.72
CA LEU A 271 -5.61 -18.82 18.87
C LEU A 271 -5.03 -18.67 17.46
N ASP A 272 -4.74 -19.78 16.81
CA ASP A 272 -4.30 -19.85 15.42
C ASP A 272 -4.78 -21.13 14.78
N THR A 273 -5.03 -21.15 13.47
CA THR A 273 -5.52 -22.31 12.73
C THR A 273 -4.59 -22.68 11.59
N GLU A 274 -4.18 -23.93 11.53
CA GLU A 274 -3.49 -24.48 10.37
C GLU A 274 -4.50 -25.10 9.40
N THR A 275 -4.39 -24.76 8.13
CA THR A 275 -5.35 -25.16 7.10
C THR A 275 -4.66 -25.61 5.81
N ASN A 276 -5.34 -26.48 5.05
CA ASN A 276 -4.87 -26.93 3.75
C ASN A 276 -5.03 -25.87 2.65
N THR A 277 -5.87 -24.84 2.84
CA THR A 277 -6.11 -23.79 1.84
C THR A 277 -6.25 -22.41 2.46
N LEU A 278 -5.99 -21.36 1.64
CA LEU A 278 -6.21 -19.97 2.03
C LEU A 278 -7.67 -19.50 1.82
N PHE A 279 -8.47 -20.28 1.12
CA PHE A 279 -9.81 -19.91 0.67
C PHE A 279 -10.89 -20.60 1.50
N ALA A 280 -11.51 -19.88 2.42
CA ALA A 280 -12.52 -20.42 3.35
C ALA A 280 -13.80 -20.91 2.66
N HIS A 281 -14.13 -20.39 1.48
CA HIS A 281 -15.34 -20.78 0.73
C HIS A 281 -15.20 -22.14 0.01
N ARG A 282 -14.00 -22.69 -0.11
CA ARG A 282 -13.79 -23.95 -0.80
C ARG A 282 -14.43 -25.14 -0.07
N ALA A 283 -15.04 -26.04 -0.85
CA ALA A 283 -15.63 -27.28 -0.34
C ALA A 283 -14.58 -28.20 0.31
N GLN A 284 -13.32 -28.18 -0.21
CA GLN A 284 -12.23 -29.03 0.32
C GLN A 284 -11.52 -28.42 1.52
N LEU A 285 -12.01 -27.34 2.10
CA LEU A 285 -11.39 -26.74 3.29
C LEU A 285 -11.29 -27.75 4.43
N LYS A 286 -10.07 -27.95 4.93
CA LYS A 286 -9.78 -28.68 6.15
C LYS A 286 -9.08 -27.75 7.14
N VAL A 287 -9.48 -27.85 8.41
CA VAL A 287 -8.76 -27.27 9.54
C VAL A 287 -7.89 -28.37 10.11
N LEU A 288 -6.61 -28.31 9.84
CA LEU A 288 -5.68 -29.40 10.21
C LEU A 288 -5.47 -29.44 11.73
N SER A 289 -5.27 -28.27 12.34
CA SER A 289 -5.17 -28.14 13.79
C SER A 289 -5.64 -26.76 14.26
N LEU A 290 -6.05 -26.68 15.52
CA LEU A 290 -6.23 -25.46 16.29
C LEU A 290 -5.11 -25.38 17.32
N THR A 291 -4.41 -24.26 17.36
CA THR A 291 -3.38 -24.00 18.36
C THR A 291 -3.79 -22.92 19.32
N VAL A 292 -3.41 -23.07 20.59
CA VAL A 292 -3.80 -22.16 21.66
C VAL A 292 -2.65 -21.95 22.64
N ALA A 293 -2.40 -20.70 23.04
CA ALA A 293 -1.48 -20.42 24.13
C ALA A 293 -2.17 -19.55 25.20
N TRP A 294 -1.92 -19.86 26.50
CA TRP A 294 -2.57 -19.20 27.64
C TRP A 294 -1.58 -18.52 28.59
N ASP A 295 -0.30 -18.85 28.44
CA ASP A 295 0.80 -18.14 29.11
C ASP A 295 2.09 -18.23 28.30
N LYS A 296 3.11 -17.48 28.71
CA LYS A 296 4.43 -17.53 28.08
C LYS A 296 5.04 -18.93 28.24
N GLY A 297 5.37 -19.58 27.14
CA GLY A 297 5.88 -20.94 27.10
C GLY A 297 4.83 -22.01 27.43
N LYS A 298 3.53 -21.66 27.48
CA LYS A 298 2.42 -22.60 27.68
C LYS A 298 1.48 -22.55 26.51
N ALA A 299 1.53 -23.58 25.68
CA ALA A 299 0.70 -23.69 24.50
C ALA A 299 0.29 -25.13 24.22
N ALA A 300 -0.67 -25.29 23.34
CA ALA A 300 -1.10 -26.60 22.88
C ALA A 300 -1.51 -26.55 21.41
N SER A 301 -1.45 -27.68 20.74
CA SER A 301 -2.04 -27.91 19.43
C SER A 301 -3.03 -29.06 19.50
N ILE A 302 -4.27 -28.80 19.09
CA ILE A 302 -5.35 -29.79 19.02
C ILE A 302 -5.53 -30.15 17.55
N PRO A 303 -5.13 -31.37 17.11
CA PRO A 303 -5.36 -31.83 15.75
C PRO A 303 -6.86 -31.98 15.48
N ILE A 304 -7.32 -31.63 14.27
CA ILE A 304 -8.75 -31.66 13.92
C ILE A 304 -9.01 -32.50 12.67
N GLU A 305 -8.56 -32.06 11.50
CA GLU A 305 -8.80 -32.72 10.21
C GLU A 305 -7.46 -33.08 9.49
N HIS A 306 -6.37 -33.16 10.23
CA HIS A 306 -5.12 -33.67 9.68
C HIS A 306 -5.26 -35.17 9.35
N PRO A 307 -4.61 -35.71 8.29
CA PRO A 307 -4.71 -37.11 7.93
C PRO A 307 -4.41 -38.11 9.08
N ASP A 308 -3.49 -37.74 9.98
CA ASP A 308 -3.07 -38.58 11.13
C ASP A 308 -3.90 -38.31 12.42
N THR A 309 -4.99 -37.53 12.32
CA THR A 309 -5.85 -37.27 13.50
C THR A 309 -6.73 -38.50 13.80
N PRO A 310 -6.79 -38.98 15.09
CA PRO A 310 -7.55 -40.20 15.44
C PRO A 310 -9.05 -39.98 15.63
N TRP A 311 -9.56 -38.74 15.55
CA TRP A 311 -10.96 -38.34 15.73
C TRP A 311 -11.43 -37.40 14.62
N SER A 312 -12.73 -37.16 14.58
CA SER A 312 -13.37 -36.22 13.66
C SER A 312 -13.52 -34.84 14.25
N LEU A 313 -13.80 -33.83 13.41
CA LEU A 313 -14.18 -32.48 13.85
C LEU A 313 -15.37 -32.50 14.81
N GLU A 314 -16.37 -33.39 14.58
CA GLU A 314 -17.57 -33.47 15.40
C GLU A 314 -17.28 -33.97 16.82
N ASP A 315 -16.30 -34.84 16.99
CA ASP A 315 -15.90 -35.39 18.30
C ASP A 315 -15.27 -34.31 19.19
N VAL A 316 -14.46 -33.40 18.62
CA VAL A 316 -13.82 -32.30 19.36
C VAL A 316 -14.69 -31.03 19.45
N ARG A 317 -15.78 -30.96 18.65
CA ARG A 317 -16.65 -29.77 18.58
C ARG A 317 -17.15 -29.28 19.94
N PRO A 318 -17.60 -30.12 20.89
CA PRO A 318 -18.06 -29.68 22.21
C PRO A 318 -16.97 -28.94 23.00
N ALA A 319 -15.75 -29.48 23.04
CA ALA A 319 -14.60 -28.88 23.74
C ALA A 319 -14.22 -27.53 23.10
N LEU A 320 -14.12 -27.48 21.77
CA LEU A 320 -13.80 -26.26 21.04
C LEU A 320 -14.86 -25.19 21.21
N LYS A 321 -16.16 -25.55 21.22
CA LYS A 321 -17.23 -24.58 21.51
C LYS A 321 -17.08 -23.95 22.88
N ARG A 322 -16.76 -24.73 23.93
CA ARG A 322 -16.50 -24.19 25.30
C ARG A 322 -15.36 -23.17 25.28
N LEU A 323 -14.27 -23.48 24.55
CA LEU A 323 -13.11 -22.60 24.41
C LEU A 323 -13.50 -21.30 23.69
N PHE A 324 -14.18 -21.41 22.54
CA PHE A 324 -14.50 -20.24 21.68
C PHE A 324 -15.56 -19.31 22.30
N LEU A 325 -16.57 -19.86 22.98
CA LEU A 325 -17.64 -19.10 23.65
C LEU A 325 -17.24 -18.58 25.03
N SER A 326 -16.08 -18.97 25.55
CA SER A 326 -15.65 -18.56 26.88
C SER A 326 -15.45 -17.05 26.99
N SER A 327 -15.55 -16.55 28.24
CA SER A 327 -15.31 -15.12 28.54
C SER A 327 -13.84 -14.70 28.44
N LYS A 328 -12.89 -15.64 28.27
CA LYS A 328 -11.47 -15.30 28.11
C LYS A 328 -11.26 -14.44 26.88
N PRO A 329 -10.47 -13.35 26.97
CA PRO A 329 -10.10 -12.54 25.81
C PRO A 329 -9.31 -13.37 24.80
N LYS A 330 -9.69 -13.32 23.53
CA LYS A 330 -8.98 -13.99 22.44
C LYS A 330 -8.10 -13.02 21.68
N VAL A 331 -6.93 -13.52 21.33
CA VAL A 331 -5.89 -12.82 20.54
C VAL A 331 -5.59 -13.64 19.30
N PHE A 332 -5.39 -12.97 18.19
CA PHE A 332 -5.01 -13.58 16.93
C PHE A 332 -3.84 -12.83 16.27
N HIS A 333 -3.24 -13.47 15.29
CA HIS A 333 -2.42 -12.80 14.29
C HIS A 333 -3.10 -12.92 12.92
N ASN A 334 -3.57 -11.81 12.34
CA ASN A 334 -4.41 -11.84 11.15
C ASN A 334 -5.73 -12.61 11.35
N GLY A 335 -6.36 -12.42 12.51
CA GLY A 335 -7.50 -13.20 12.97
C GLY A 335 -8.73 -13.15 12.07
N LYS A 336 -8.79 -12.23 11.11
CA LYS A 336 -9.83 -12.24 10.05
C LYS A 336 -9.80 -13.56 9.29
N PHE A 337 -8.61 -14.12 9.03
CA PHE A 337 -8.46 -15.42 8.39
C PHE A 337 -9.06 -16.54 9.26
N ASP A 338 -8.64 -16.63 10.51
CA ASP A 338 -9.09 -17.68 11.43
C ASP A 338 -10.59 -17.61 11.70
N LEU A 339 -11.12 -16.41 11.95
CA LEU A 339 -12.55 -16.19 12.16
C LEU A 339 -13.38 -16.66 10.97
N LYS A 340 -12.93 -16.41 9.76
CA LYS A 340 -13.56 -16.85 8.51
C LYS A 340 -13.54 -18.39 8.39
N ILE A 341 -12.42 -19.01 8.66
CA ILE A 341 -12.25 -20.48 8.65
C ILE A 341 -13.17 -21.13 9.70
N LEU A 342 -13.15 -20.64 10.94
CA LEU A 342 -13.97 -21.17 12.03
C LEU A 342 -15.46 -20.96 11.79
N ALA A 343 -15.88 -19.80 11.25
CA ALA A 343 -17.26 -19.56 10.88
C ALA A 343 -17.72 -20.54 9.77
N ARG A 344 -16.91 -20.82 8.77
CA ARG A 344 -17.21 -21.81 7.74
C ARG A 344 -17.39 -23.22 8.30
N LYS A 345 -16.70 -23.56 9.41
CA LYS A 345 -16.86 -24.83 10.14
C LYS A 345 -17.97 -24.79 11.20
N GLY A 346 -18.78 -23.74 11.25
CA GLY A 346 -19.93 -23.60 12.14
C GLY A 346 -19.56 -23.20 13.58
N PHE A 347 -18.42 -22.56 13.79
CA PHE A 347 -18.03 -22.01 15.07
C PHE A 347 -18.21 -20.49 15.13
N THR A 348 -18.67 -20.01 16.29
CA THR A 348 -18.65 -18.60 16.64
C THR A 348 -17.56 -18.37 17.68
N VAL A 349 -16.75 -17.35 17.49
CA VAL A 349 -15.70 -16.96 18.44
C VAL A 349 -16.10 -15.66 19.13
N GLU A 350 -16.29 -15.73 20.44
CA GLU A 350 -16.64 -14.57 21.25
C GLU A 350 -15.39 -13.94 21.90
N ASN A 351 -15.56 -12.71 22.34
CA ASN A 351 -14.57 -11.97 23.12
C ASN A 351 -13.21 -11.82 22.43
N VAL A 352 -13.20 -11.67 21.10
CA VAL A 352 -12.00 -11.27 20.36
C VAL A 352 -11.61 -9.86 20.77
N ARG A 353 -10.37 -9.65 21.22
CA ARG A 353 -9.91 -8.38 21.79
C ARG A 353 -8.67 -7.81 21.14
N TRP A 354 -7.90 -8.63 20.44
CA TRP A 354 -6.63 -8.21 19.87
C TRP A 354 -6.31 -8.97 18.58
N ASP A 355 -5.72 -8.25 17.66
CA ASP A 355 -5.09 -8.80 16.46
C ASP A 355 -3.70 -8.18 16.35
N THR A 356 -2.67 -9.00 16.42
CA THR A 356 -1.28 -8.53 16.49
C THR A 356 -0.78 -7.94 15.17
N MET A 357 -1.31 -8.39 14.03
CA MET A 357 -1.02 -7.77 12.73
C MET A 357 -1.62 -6.37 12.65
N CYS A 358 -2.86 -6.22 13.03
CA CYS A 358 -3.55 -4.93 13.06
C CYS A 358 -2.93 -3.97 14.08
N ALA A 359 -2.54 -4.47 15.25
CA ALA A 359 -1.85 -3.68 16.27
C ALA A 359 -0.49 -3.17 15.77
N GLU A 360 0.28 -4.03 15.09
CA GLU A 360 1.54 -3.62 14.47
C GLU A 360 1.33 -2.54 13.41
N HIS A 361 0.26 -2.63 12.62
CA HIS A 361 -0.08 -1.59 11.66
C HIS A 361 -0.48 -0.27 12.32
N LEU A 362 -1.11 -0.29 13.50
CA LEU A 362 -1.39 0.93 14.25
C LEU A 362 -0.15 1.56 14.88
N LEU A 363 0.86 0.74 15.21
CA LEU A 363 2.16 1.20 15.70
C LEU A 363 3.08 1.68 14.59
N TYR A 364 3.02 1.04 13.41
CA TYR A 364 3.94 1.28 12.29
C TYR A 364 3.21 1.08 10.96
N GLU A 365 2.51 2.06 10.49
CA GLU A 365 1.51 2.00 9.43
C GLU A 365 2.03 1.84 7.99
N ASP A 366 3.33 1.85 7.75
CA ASP A 366 3.91 1.79 6.37
C ASP A 366 4.97 0.68 6.19
N LYS A 367 4.85 -0.38 6.97
CA LYS A 367 5.78 -1.53 6.89
C LYS A 367 5.47 -2.49 5.73
N LYS A 368 4.31 -2.40 5.09
CA LYS A 368 3.81 -3.27 3.98
C LYS A 368 4.06 -4.77 4.21
N LYS A 369 5.13 -5.32 3.63
CA LYS A 369 5.43 -6.75 3.66
C LYS A 369 5.96 -7.28 5.02
N PHE A 370 6.07 -6.44 6.02
CA PHE A 370 6.65 -6.77 7.33
C PHE A 370 5.60 -6.82 8.44
N TYR A 371 4.35 -7.19 8.09
CA TYR A 371 3.28 -7.41 9.06
C TYR A 371 3.02 -8.89 9.35
N GLY A 372 3.70 -9.82 8.69
CA GLY A 372 3.61 -11.24 9.02
C GLY A 372 4.17 -11.54 10.42
N LEU A 373 3.66 -12.59 11.05
CA LEU A 373 4.08 -12.97 12.41
C LEU A 373 5.60 -13.12 12.49
N LYS A 374 6.20 -13.77 11.50
CA LYS A 374 7.63 -14.09 11.49
C LYS A 374 8.51 -12.85 11.42
N GLU A 375 8.15 -11.90 10.55
CA GLU A 375 8.86 -10.63 10.45
C GLU A 375 8.74 -9.79 11.72
N ILE A 376 7.57 -9.79 12.35
CA ILE A 376 7.36 -9.06 13.60
C ILE A 376 8.11 -9.76 14.74
N VAL A 377 8.02 -11.09 14.82
CA VAL A 377 8.75 -11.87 15.83
C VAL A 377 10.26 -11.67 15.70
N ALA A 378 10.81 -11.74 14.48
CA ALA A 378 12.24 -11.48 14.25
C ALA A 378 12.67 -10.07 14.72
N ALA A 379 11.77 -9.07 14.61
CA ALA A 379 12.03 -7.72 15.07
C ALA A 379 11.99 -7.56 16.60
N TYR A 380 11.05 -8.22 17.28
CA TYR A 380 10.86 -8.06 18.74
C TYR A 380 11.49 -9.15 19.59
N PHE A 381 11.67 -10.33 19.03
CA PHE A 381 12.21 -11.52 19.67
C PHE A 381 13.27 -12.18 18.78
N PRO A 382 14.43 -11.53 18.54
CA PRO A 382 15.42 -11.97 17.55
C PRO A 382 15.88 -13.42 17.71
N LYS A 383 15.88 -13.96 18.94
CA LYS A 383 16.23 -15.35 19.23
C LYS A 383 15.31 -16.39 18.56
N TYR A 384 14.10 -16.00 18.16
CA TYR A 384 13.16 -16.88 17.45
C TYR A 384 13.20 -16.68 15.93
N ALA A 385 14.12 -15.85 15.42
CA ALA A 385 14.21 -15.63 13.98
C ALA A 385 14.65 -16.93 13.27
N GLY A 386 13.83 -17.38 12.30
CA GLY A 386 14.16 -18.59 11.49
C GLY A 386 13.59 -19.91 11.99
N TYR A 387 12.85 -19.96 13.11
CA TYR A 387 12.27 -21.23 13.60
C TYR A 387 11.33 -21.92 12.59
N GLU A 388 10.84 -21.18 11.61
CA GLU A 388 9.95 -21.68 10.54
C GLU A 388 10.70 -22.27 9.34
N ASP A 389 12.03 -22.14 9.27
CA ASP A 389 12.78 -22.45 8.04
C ASP A 389 12.58 -23.91 7.60
N LYS A 390 12.48 -24.85 8.53
CA LYS A 390 12.19 -26.27 8.24
C LYS A 390 10.81 -26.46 7.56
N ILE A 391 9.78 -25.77 8.04
CA ILE A 391 8.43 -25.79 7.47
C ILE A 391 8.45 -25.21 6.04
N HIS A 392 9.12 -24.07 5.87
CA HIS A 392 9.28 -23.45 4.56
C HIS A 392 10.00 -24.37 3.55
N ASP A 393 11.02 -25.07 3.98
CA ASP A 393 11.75 -26.01 3.12
C ASP A 393 10.87 -27.18 2.66
N ILE A 394 10.05 -27.73 3.56
CA ILE A 394 9.09 -28.79 3.23
C ILE A 394 8.06 -28.25 2.22
N LEU A 395 7.42 -27.12 2.50
CA LEU A 395 6.40 -26.53 1.62
C LEU A 395 6.97 -26.15 0.24
N HIS A 396 8.18 -25.63 0.18
CA HIS A 396 8.86 -25.33 -1.09
C HIS A 396 9.25 -26.60 -1.88
N HIS A 397 9.57 -27.66 -1.19
CA HIS A 397 9.86 -28.95 -1.86
C HIS A 397 8.58 -29.47 -2.52
N THR A 398 7.47 -29.51 -1.81
CA THR A 398 6.15 -29.92 -2.31
C THR A 398 5.71 -29.04 -3.49
N GLU A 399 5.86 -27.72 -3.40
CA GLU A 399 5.50 -26.80 -4.50
C GLU A 399 6.32 -27.07 -5.77
N ARG A 400 7.61 -27.35 -5.65
CA ARG A 400 8.47 -27.69 -6.79
C ARG A 400 8.07 -29.02 -7.44
N GLN A 401 7.77 -30.02 -6.63
CA GLN A 401 7.31 -31.32 -7.12
C GLN A 401 6.01 -31.17 -7.92
N LEU A 402 5.05 -30.40 -7.41
CA LEU A 402 3.79 -30.10 -8.11
C LEU A 402 4.03 -29.35 -9.42
N ASP A 403 4.93 -28.36 -9.44
CA ASP A 403 5.30 -27.63 -10.66
C ASP A 403 5.97 -28.53 -11.71
N GLU A 404 6.77 -29.48 -11.29
CA GLU A 404 7.41 -30.44 -12.17
C GLU A 404 6.43 -31.47 -12.73
N MET A 405 5.50 -31.96 -11.91
CA MET A 405 4.41 -32.85 -12.35
C MET A 405 3.51 -32.17 -13.38
N GLU A 406 3.08 -30.93 -13.12
CA GLU A 406 2.27 -30.14 -14.07
C GLU A 406 3.00 -29.90 -15.40
N LYS A 407 4.32 -29.63 -15.35
CA LYS A 407 5.14 -29.48 -16.58
C LYS A 407 5.30 -30.77 -17.36
N LYS A 408 5.34 -31.92 -16.68
CA LYS A 408 5.37 -33.23 -17.33
C LYS A 408 4.03 -33.53 -18.01
N GLN A 409 2.92 -33.37 -17.29
CA GLN A 409 1.57 -33.54 -17.86
C GLN A 409 1.31 -32.62 -19.04
N ALA A 410 1.72 -31.36 -18.98
CA ALA A 410 1.58 -30.40 -20.10
C ALA A 410 2.43 -30.76 -21.33
N LYS A 411 3.48 -31.58 -21.20
CA LYS A 411 4.30 -32.08 -22.31
C LYS A 411 3.73 -33.36 -22.95
N GLU A 412 2.97 -34.13 -22.17
CA GLU A 412 2.34 -35.39 -22.62
C GLU A 412 0.99 -35.16 -23.31
N GLU A 413 0.38 -34.00 -23.12
CA GLU A 413 -0.86 -33.63 -23.78
C GLU A 413 -0.62 -33.21 -25.23
N THR A 414 -1.30 -33.90 -26.15
CA THR A 414 -1.21 -33.67 -27.59
C THR A 414 -1.89 -32.40 -28.07
N VAL A 415 -2.77 -31.80 -27.26
CA VAL A 415 -3.45 -30.52 -27.52
C VAL A 415 -3.07 -29.52 -26.43
N PRO A 416 -2.45 -28.37 -26.77
CA PRO A 416 -2.10 -27.37 -25.77
C PRO A 416 -3.36 -26.84 -25.08
N LYS A 417 -3.56 -27.16 -23.81
CA LYS A 417 -4.61 -26.51 -23.02
C LYS A 417 -4.31 -25.02 -22.88
N PRO A 418 -5.33 -24.16 -22.86
CA PRO A 418 -5.14 -22.75 -22.56
C PRO A 418 -4.37 -22.61 -21.22
N LYS A 419 -3.38 -21.73 -21.17
CA LYS A 419 -2.62 -21.48 -19.93
C LYS A 419 -3.60 -21.07 -18.83
N GLU A 420 -3.67 -21.89 -17.80
CA GLU A 420 -4.45 -21.61 -16.61
C GLU A 420 -4.03 -20.27 -15.99
N SER A 421 -5.00 -19.42 -15.60
CA SER A 421 -4.69 -18.16 -14.94
C SER A 421 -4.01 -18.40 -13.60
N LYS A 422 -3.13 -17.48 -13.18
CA LYS A 422 -2.50 -17.55 -11.86
C LYS A 422 -3.52 -17.59 -10.72
N ALA A 423 -4.65 -16.93 -10.88
CA ALA A 423 -5.75 -16.93 -9.92
C ALA A 423 -6.36 -18.33 -9.79
N LYS A 424 -6.67 -19.00 -10.91
CA LYS A 424 -7.22 -20.35 -10.91
C LYS A 424 -6.23 -21.37 -10.34
N LYS A 425 -4.94 -21.24 -10.70
CA LYS A 425 -3.87 -22.10 -10.14
C LYS A 425 -3.75 -21.93 -8.62
N LYS A 426 -3.80 -20.69 -8.13
CA LYS A 426 -3.77 -20.37 -6.69
C LYS A 426 -5.00 -20.95 -5.96
N LEU A 427 -6.18 -20.85 -6.56
CA LEU A 427 -7.42 -21.38 -5.98
C LEU A 427 -7.40 -22.91 -5.86
N ARG A 428 -6.87 -23.61 -6.86
CA ARG A 428 -6.87 -25.08 -6.96
C ARG A 428 -5.84 -25.76 -6.06
N ARG A 429 -4.69 -25.12 -5.81
CA ARG A 429 -3.58 -25.73 -5.09
C ARG A 429 -3.82 -25.78 -3.59
N ASP A 430 -3.57 -26.94 -3.00
CA ASP A 430 -3.36 -27.10 -1.57
C ASP A 430 -2.04 -26.42 -1.17
N LYS A 431 -1.96 -25.92 0.06
CA LYS A 431 -0.73 -25.32 0.60
C LYS A 431 0.36 -26.32 0.94
N GLY A 432 0.05 -27.61 0.98
CA GLY A 432 0.96 -28.68 1.38
C GLY A 432 1.15 -28.83 2.90
N TYR A 433 0.38 -28.10 3.71
CA TYR A 433 0.44 -28.30 5.18
C TYR A 433 -0.08 -29.67 5.62
N SER A 434 -0.98 -30.27 4.84
CA SER A 434 -1.45 -31.64 5.07
C SER A 434 -0.37 -32.72 4.93
N ASP A 435 0.74 -32.37 4.25
CA ASP A 435 1.87 -33.30 4.01
C ASP A 435 2.96 -33.21 5.09
N ILE A 436 2.82 -32.24 6.01
CA ILE A 436 3.75 -32.09 7.14
C ILE A 436 3.36 -33.09 8.23
N ALA A 437 4.31 -33.83 8.75
CA ALA A 437 4.06 -34.75 9.87
C ALA A 437 3.37 -34.03 11.04
N LEU A 438 2.33 -34.65 11.59
CA LEU A 438 1.48 -34.04 12.63
C LEU A 438 2.28 -33.51 13.83
N GLU A 439 3.29 -34.25 14.27
CA GLU A 439 4.17 -33.83 15.37
C GLU A 439 4.89 -32.52 15.07
N THR A 440 5.42 -32.38 13.87
CA THR A 440 6.11 -31.13 13.42
C THR A 440 5.12 -29.97 13.29
N LEU A 441 3.93 -30.23 12.71
CA LEU A 441 2.89 -29.23 12.55
C LEU A 441 2.35 -28.76 13.91
N ASN A 442 2.11 -29.68 14.83
CA ASN A 442 1.64 -29.37 16.18
C ASN A 442 2.64 -28.50 16.95
N LYS A 443 3.92 -28.85 16.89
CA LYS A 443 4.97 -28.07 17.56
C LYS A 443 5.11 -26.68 16.95
N TYR A 444 5.10 -26.59 15.62
CA TYR A 444 5.13 -25.34 14.90
C TYR A 444 3.96 -24.40 15.27
N GLY A 445 2.71 -24.90 15.21
CA GLY A 445 1.54 -24.11 15.54
C GLY A 445 1.49 -23.69 17.02
N ALA A 446 1.92 -24.55 17.96
CA ALA A 446 2.00 -24.19 19.38
C ALA A 446 2.99 -23.03 19.63
N ILE A 447 4.12 -23.02 18.91
CA ILE A 447 5.09 -21.91 18.97
C ILE A 447 4.48 -20.63 18.39
N ASP A 448 3.77 -20.73 17.26
CA ASP A 448 3.09 -19.58 16.65
C ASP A 448 2.06 -18.96 17.60
N ALA A 449 1.26 -19.78 18.25
CA ALA A 449 0.30 -19.32 19.23
C ALA A 449 1.00 -18.66 20.46
N ASP A 450 2.06 -19.25 21.02
CA ASP A 450 2.82 -18.68 22.13
C ASP A 450 3.44 -17.33 21.77
N LEU A 451 4.09 -17.25 20.60
CA LEU A 451 4.70 -16.01 20.13
C LEU A 451 3.66 -14.94 19.81
N THR A 452 2.49 -15.31 19.27
CA THR A 452 1.37 -14.40 19.04
C THR A 452 0.88 -13.79 20.36
N ARG A 453 0.75 -14.61 21.42
CA ARG A 453 0.37 -14.12 22.74
C ARG A 453 1.45 -13.19 23.35
N GLN A 454 2.72 -13.60 23.33
CA GLN A 454 3.82 -12.78 23.82
C GLN A 454 3.88 -11.43 23.08
N LEU A 455 3.70 -11.45 21.76
CA LEU A 455 3.66 -10.25 20.93
C LEU A 455 2.50 -9.32 21.32
N ALA A 456 1.30 -9.88 21.54
CA ALA A 456 0.15 -9.10 21.98
C ALA A 456 0.43 -8.37 23.30
N MET A 457 1.02 -9.05 24.29
CA MET A 457 1.38 -8.43 25.58
C MET A 457 2.40 -7.30 25.39
N ARG A 458 3.37 -7.48 24.51
CA ARG A 458 4.36 -6.45 24.18
C ARG A 458 3.71 -5.23 23.51
N GLN A 459 2.84 -5.47 22.54
CA GLN A 459 2.14 -4.40 21.81
C GLN A 459 1.17 -3.62 22.70
N LEU A 460 0.49 -4.26 23.66
CA LEU A 460 -0.33 -3.59 24.67
C LEU A 460 0.49 -2.54 25.44
N GLN A 461 1.66 -2.92 25.91
CA GLN A 461 2.58 -2.01 26.60
C GLN A 461 3.04 -0.88 25.67
N MET A 462 3.34 -1.17 24.42
CA MET A 462 3.78 -0.16 23.44
C MET A 462 2.68 0.86 23.14
N PHE A 463 1.41 0.46 23.08
CA PHE A 463 0.29 1.38 22.90
C PHE A 463 0.23 2.40 24.05
N GLU A 464 0.35 1.93 25.29
CA GLU A 464 0.32 2.79 26.48
C GLU A 464 1.53 3.74 26.55
N ASP A 465 2.72 3.24 26.22
CA ASP A 465 3.97 4.01 26.22
C ASP A 465 3.94 5.10 25.14
N GLU A 466 3.45 4.79 23.97
CA GLU A 466 3.35 5.75 22.89
C GLU A 466 2.31 6.83 23.15
N ASP A 467 1.12 6.46 23.66
CA ASP A 467 0.10 7.43 24.06
C ASP A 467 0.65 8.41 25.11
N ARG A 468 1.39 7.90 26.09
CA ARG A 468 2.04 8.70 27.14
C ARG A 468 3.10 9.64 26.57
N THR A 469 3.95 9.14 25.69
CA THR A 469 5.04 9.90 25.05
C THR A 469 4.51 11.04 24.20
N LEU A 470 3.51 10.76 23.34
CA LEU A 470 2.92 11.78 22.48
C LEU A 470 2.13 12.82 23.26
N ARG A 471 1.47 12.45 24.34
CA ARG A 471 0.81 13.42 25.23
C ARG A 471 1.80 14.43 25.78
N LYS A 472 2.95 13.97 26.30
CA LYS A 472 4.03 14.85 26.79
C LYS A 472 4.58 15.75 25.68
N ALA A 473 4.85 15.19 24.49
CA ALA A 473 5.39 15.94 23.37
C ALA A 473 4.43 17.03 22.88
N ARG A 474 3.10 16.77 22.83
CA ARG A 474 2.10 17.76 22.45
C ARG A 474 2.00 18.94 23.43
N GLN A 475 2.17 18.69 24.73
CA GLN A 475 2.17 19.74 25.74
C GLN A 475 3.31 20.75 25.55
N GLN A 476 4.43 20.32 24.97
CA GLN A 476 5.60 21.16 24.71
C GLN A 476 5.50 21.97 23.40
N LEU A 477 4.52 21.68 22.56
CA LEU A 477 4.34 22.37 21.29
C LEU A 477 3.46 23.60 21.41
N SER A 478 4.00 24.73 20.93
CA SER A 478 3.22 25.96 20.71
C SER A 478 2.38 25.82 19.45
N ILE A 479 1.21 25.18 19.55
CA ILE A 479 0.26 25.03 18.45
C ILE A 479 -0.85 26.07 18.57
N LYS A 480 -1.17 26.81 17.49
CA LYS A 480 -2.33 27.70 17.46
C LYS A 480 -3.57 26.92 17.93
N PRO A 481 -4.41 27.45 18.85
CA PRO A 481 -5.54 26.73 19.43
C PRO A 481 -6.49 26.11 18.38
N GLN A 482 -6.73 26.81 17.29
CA GLN A 482 -7.59 26.37 16.19
C GLN A 482 -7.08 25.12 15.44
N PHE A 483 -5.77 24.85 15.48
CA PHE A 483 -5.14 23.70 14.81
C PHE A 483 -4.64 22.65 15.80
N ARG A 484 -4.88 22.81 17.08
CA ARG A 484 -4.63 21.71 18.03
C ARG A 484 -5.38 20.48 17.57
N ALA A 485 -4.81 19.32 17.82
CA ALA A 485 -5.50 18.07 17.50
C ALA A 485 -6.94 18.17 18.00
N ILE A 486 -7.90 17.83 17.14
CA ILE A 486 -9.31 17.82 17.53
C ILE A 486 -9.44 16.82 18.65
N ALA A 487 -9.72 17.32 19.85
CA ALA A 487 -9.70 16.52 21.06
C ALA A 487 -10.95 15.63 21.16
N ALA A 488 -10.80 14.48 21.79
CA ALA A 488 -11.93 13.67 22.21
C ALA A 488 -12.78 14.45 23.24
N PRO A 489 -14.11 14.23 23.32
CA PRO A 489 -14.98 14.92 24.26
C PRO A 489 -14.45 14.84 25.70
N GLY A 490 -14.36 15.99 26.37
CA GLY A 490 -13.87 16.08 27.74
C GLY A 490 -12.36 15.97 27.93
N THR A 491 -11.56 15.96 26.86
CA THR A 491 -10.11 15.85 26.92
C THR A 491 -9.42 16.90 26.04
N SER A 492 -8.11 17.09 26.23
CA SER A 492 -7.27 17.92 25.34
C SER A 492 -6.55 17.11 24.26
N ASP A 493 -6.77 15.80 24.21
CA ASP A 493 -6.02 14.85 23.40
C ASP A 493 -6.90 14.10 22.38
N PRO A 494 -6.37 13.63 21.25
CA PRO A 494 -7.01 12.64 20.40
C PRO A 494 -7.32 11.35 21.17
N GLN A 495 -8.20 10.51 20.60
CA GLN A 495 -8.51 9.23 21.23
C GLN A 495 -7.26 8.34 21.32
N PRO A 496 -7.11 7.56 22.42
CA PRO A 496 -6.01 6.60 22.54
C PRO A 496 -6.06 5.52 21.44
N LEU A 497 -4.90 4.97 21.08
CA LEU A 497 -4.82 3.83 20.12
C LEU A 497 -5.68 2.65 20.54
N MET A 498 -5.78 2.40 21.84
CA MET A 498 -6.63 1.33 22.39
C MET A 498 -8.10 1.52 22.05
N THR A 499 -8.60 2.76 22.04
CA THR A 499 -9.99 3.07 21.66
C THR A 499 -10.24 2.74 20.19
N LEU A 500 -9.30 3.07 19.31
CA LEU A 500 -9.37 2.74 17.89
C LEU A 500 -9.34 1.22 17.67
N MET A 501 -8.43 0.52 18.38
CA MET A 501 -8.32 -0.94 18.28
C MET A 501 -9.63 -1.62 18.68
N LYS A 502 -10.17 -1.32 19.86
CA LYS A 502 -11.39 -1.95 20.40
C LYS A 502 -12.66 -1.51 19.67
N GLY A 503 -12.78 -0.23 19.38
CA GLY A 503 -14.02 0.36 18.86
C GLY A 503 -14.15 0.30 17.33
N ARG A 504 -13.08 -0.03 16.62
CA ARG A 504 -13.10 -0.01 15.17
C ARG A 504 -12.42 -1.23 14.55
N VAL A 505 -11.14 -1.47 14.87
CA VAL A 505 -10.35 -2.48 14.17
C VAL A 505 -10.86 -3.90 14.46
N ILE A 506 -11.12 -4.23 15.71
CA ILE A 506 -11.61 -5.56 16.09
C ILE A 506 -13.02 -5.84 15.55
N PRO A 507 -14.04 -4.95 15.70
CA PRO A 507 -15.34 -5.15 15.07
C PRO A 507 -15.24 -5.31 13.56
N LEU A 508 -14.44 -4.45 12.90
CA LEU A 508 -14.23 -4.51 11.45
C LEU A 508 -13.63 -5.86 11.01
N THR A 509 -12.72 -6.44 11.78
CA THR A 509 -12.10 -7.73 11.46
C THR A 509 -13.17 -8.84 11.32
N LYS A 510 -14.14 -8.87 12.23
CA LYS A 510 -15.25 -9.84 12.21
C LYS A 510 -16.17 -9.57 11.02
N ILE A 511 -16.59 -8.33 10.82
CA ILE A 511 -17.51 -7.94 9.75
C ILE A 511 -16.92 -8.24 8.37
N LEU A 512 -15.64 -7.94 8.19
CA LEU A 512 -14.96 -8.27 6.93
C LEU A 512 -14.82 -9.78 6.72
N ALA A 513 -14.64 -10.57 7.78
CA ALA A 513 -14.66 -12.02 7.68
C ALA A 513 -16.02 -12.53 7.17
N ASP A 514 -17.12 -11.99 7.70
CA ASP A 514 -18.48 -12.32 7.27
C ASP A 514 -18.74 -11.86 5.82
N MET A 515 -18.35 -10.64 5.45
CA MET A 515 -18.48 -10.12 4.07
C MET A 515 -17.71 -10.98 3.07
N GLU A 516 -16.50 -11.40 3.42
CA GLU A 516 -15.68 -12.27 2.56
C GLU A 516 -16.23 -13.68 2.43
N LEU A 517 -16.90 -14.22 3.47
CA LEU A 517 -17.59 -15.49 3.38
C LEU A 517 -18.88 -15.39 2.55
N THR A 518 -19.62 -14.31 2.72
CA THR A 518 -20.82 -14.03 1.92
C THR A 518 -20.44 -13.90 0.44
N GLY A 519 -19.39 -13.13 0.12
CA GLY A 519 -19.03 -12.81 -1.26
C GLY A 519 -20.12 -12.04 -2.00
N ILE A 520 -19.88 -11.66 -3.25
CA ILE A 520 -20.86 -11.01 -4.13
C ILE A 520 -21.21 -11.92 -5.30
N ARG A 521 -22.48 -12.05 -5.63
CA ARG A 521 -22.93 -12.85 -6.77
C ARG A 521 -22.38 -12.29 -8.07
N VAL A 522 -21.89 -13.19 -8.93
CA VAL A 522 -21.41 -12.89 -10.28
C VAL A 522 -22.47 -13.30 -11.30
N ASP A 523 -22.92 -12.34 -12.10
CA ASP A 523 -23.71 -12.62 -13.29
C ASP A 523 -22.80 -13.18 -14.38
N ARG A 524 -22.72 -14.51 -14.44
CA ARG A 524 -21.80 -15.20 -15.35
C ARG A 524 -22.16 -15.00 -16.81
N GLU A 525 -23.47 -15.05 -17.13
CA GLU A 525 -23.96 -14.89 -18.50
C GLU A 525 -23.57 -13.50 -19.04
N TYR A 526 -23.85 -12.46 -18.26
CA TYR A 526 -23.46 -11.11 -18.60
C TYR A 526 -21.92 -10.95 -18.69
N ALA A 527 -21.16 -11.56 -17.77
CA ALA A 527 -19.70 -11.49 -17.77
C ALA A 527 -19.08 -12.15 -19.01
N GLU A 528 -19.62 -13.30 -19.44
CA GLU A 528 -19.18 -14.01 -20.63
C GLU A 528 -19.51 -13.22 -21.91
N ASP A 529 -20.72 -12.69 -22.03
CA ASP A 529 -21.14 -11.80 -23.13
C ASP A 529 -20.24 -10.54 -23.19
N LEU A 530 -20.01 -9.90 -22.05
CA LEU A 530 -19.13 -8.74 -21.94
C LEU A 530 -17.68 -9.08 -22.38
N SER A 531 -17.17 -10.25 -22.00
CA SER A 531 -15.85 -10.74 -22.44
C SER A 531 -15.75 -10.89 -23.96
N ILE A 532 -16.82 -11.36 -24.61
CA ILE A 532 -16.91 -11.47 -26.07
C ILE A 532 -16.90 -10.08 -26.72
N LYS A 533 -17.75 -9.17 -26.24
CA LYS A 533 -17.84 -7.77 -26.71
C LYS A 533 -16.52 -7.02 -26.58
N MET A 534 -15.83 -7.17 -25.46
CA MET A 534 -14.49 -6.61 -25.23
C MET A 534 -13.45 -7.23 -26.18
N GLY A 535 -13.56 -8.55 -26.43
CA GLY A 535 -12.70 -9.25 -27.39
C GLY A 535 -12.86 -8.71 -28.81
N THR A 536 -14.06 -8.44 -29.24
CA THR A 536 -14.37 -7.82 -30.55
C THR A 536 -13.80 -6.40 -30.64
N THR A 537 -14.01 -5.58 -29.62
CA THR A 537 -13.43 -4.22 -29.57
C THR A 537 -11.90 -4.25 -29.60
N MET A 538 -11.28 -5.18 -28.88
CA MET A 538 -9.83 -5.38 -28.88
C MET A 538 -9.31 -5.81 -30.25
N LEU A 539 -10.03 -6.70 -30.95
CA LEU A 539 -9.70 -7.14 -32.30
C LEU A 539 -9.75 -5.96 -33.28
N ASN A 540 -10.80 -5.16 -33.24
CA ASN A 540 -10.94 -3.98 -34.10
C ASN A 540 -9.82 -2.97 -33.86
N ALA A 541 -9.46 -2.71 -32.60
CA ALA A 541 -8.31 -1.86 -32.27
C ALA A 541 -7.00 -2.47 -32.80
N ARG A 542 -6.85 -3.79 -32.73
CA ARG A 542 -5.68 -4.50 -33.27
C ARG A 542 -5.57 -4.34 -34.78
N ILE A 543 -6.67 -4.49 -35.52
CA ILE A 543 -6.72 -4.28 -36.98
C ILE A 543 -6.31 -2.84 -37.30
N ALA A 544 -6.86 -1.84 -36.61
CA ALA A 544 -6.48 -0.45 -36.84
C ALA A 544 -5.00 -0.18 -36.55
N ILE A 545 -4.45 -0.76 -35.45
CA ILE A 545 -3.01 -0.65 -35.15
C ILE A 545 -2.17 -1.27 -36.27
N ASN A 546 -2.53 -2.44 -36.77
CA ASN A 546 -1.79 -3.11 -37.83
C ASN A 546 -1.74 -2.31 -39.15
N GLN A 547 -2.77 -1.51 -39.41
CA GLN A 547 -2.78 -0.60 -40.59
C GLN A 547 -1.82 0.58 -40.43
N MET A 548 -1.48 0.97 -39.18
CA MET A 548 -0.61 2.11 -38.90
C MET A 548 0.85 1.74 -38.80
N VAL A 549 1.17 0.54 -38.28
CA VAL A 549 2.56 0.10 -38.09
C VAL A 549 3.19 -0.41 -39.38
N PRO A 550 4.53 -0.34 -39.52
CA PRO A 550 5.22 -0.84 -40.74
C PRO A 550 4.87 -2.30 -41.05
N LYS A 551 4.63 -2.62 -42.33
CA LYS A 551 4.22 -3.98 -42.76
C LYS A 551 5.15 -5.10 -42.27
N ALA A 552 6.43 -4.82 -42.16
CA ALA A 552 7.43 -5.78 -41.66
C ALA A 552 7.21 -6.16 -40.17
N LEU A 553 6.45 -5.39 -39.41
CA LEU A 553 6.17 -5.62 -37.98
C LEU A 553 4.73 -6.03 -37.70
N ASN A 554 3.84 -6.01 -38.73
CA ASN A 554 2.38 -6.17 -38.54
C ASN A 554 1.99 -7.46 -37.80
N GLU A 555 2.58 -8.59 -38.11
CA GLU A 555 2.22 -9.89 -37.52
C GLU A 555 2.79 -10.08 -36.12
N GLU A 556 3.98 -9.53 -35.85
CA GLU A 556 4.70 -9.70 -34.60
C GLU A 556 4.51 -8.54 -33.61
N PHE A 557 3.90 -7.43 -34.03
CA PHE A 557 3.74 -6.27 -33.17
C PHE A 557 2.78 -6.56 -32.02
N ASN A 558 3.27 -6.46 -30.80
CA ASN A 558 2.46 -6.56 -29.59
C ASN A 558 2.19 -5.16 -29.02
N PRO A 559 0.91 -4.65 -29.09
CA PRO A 559 0.54 -3.33 -28.53
C PRO A 559 0.83 -3.15 -27.05
N SER A 560 0.93 -4.26 -26.29
CA SER A 560 1.26 -4.25 -24.86
C SER A 560 2.76 -4.28 -24.59
N SER A 561 3.61 -4.48 -25.62
CA SER A 561 5.07 -4.46 -25.46
C SER A 561 5.64 -3.03 -25.40
N PRO A 562 6.20 -2.59 -24.25
CA PRO A 562 6.83 -1.26 -24.17
C PRO A 562 8.04 -1.12 -25.12
N GLN A 563 8.78 -2.20 -25.36
CA GLN A 563 9.96 -2.21 -26.22
C GLN A 563 9.61 -1.96 -27.66
N GLN A 564 8.61 -2.71 -28.20
CA GLN A 564 8.20 -2.57 -29.58
C GLN A 564 7.53 -1.21 -29.83
N LEU A 565 6.68 -0.77 -28.89
CA LEU A 565 6.03 0.54 -29.01
C LEU A 565 7.05 1.68 -28.98
N ARG A 566 8.08 1.59 -28.14
CA ARG A 566 9.19 2.54 -28.12
C ARG A 566 9.92 2.60 -29.46
N SER A 567 10.20 1.45 -30.03
CA SER A 567 10.87 1.34 -31.34
C SER A 567 10.08 2.03 -32.44
N ILE A 568 8.75 2.01 -32.36
CA ILE A 568 7.89 2.70 -33.34
C ILE A 568 7.83 4.21 -33.03
N LEU A 569 7.44 4.59 -31.83
CA LEU A 569 7.22 6.01 -31.47
C LEU A 569 8.50 6.84 -31.61
N PHE A 570 9.65 6.29 -31.26
CA PHE A 570 10.96 6.97 -31.24
C PHE A 570 12.00 6.37 -32.19
N GLY A 571 11.59 5.53 -33.09
CA GLY A 571 12.50 4.89 -34.08
C GLY A 571 11.96 4.96 -35.48
N THR A 572 11.24 3.94 -35.92
CA THR A 572 10.76 3.79 -37.33
C THR A 572 9.57 4.70 -37.65
N GLY A 573 8.80 5.14 -36.66
CA GLY A 573 7.56 5.88 -36.87
C GLY A 573 6.35 5.00 -37.26
N TYR A 574 5.21 5.65 -37.45
CA TYR A 574 3.94 5.02 -37.88
C TYR A 574 3.25 5.89 -38.95
N THR A 575 2.38 5.30 -39.78
CA THR A 575 1.59 6.04 -40.77
C THR A 575 0.27 6.48 -40.13
N ASN A 576 -0.03 7.79 -40.16
CA ASN A 576 -1.34 8.31 -39.74
C ASN A 576 -2.38 7.95 -40.82
N PRO A 577 -3.45 7.19 -40.52
CA PRO A 577 -4.42 6.77 -41.52
C PRO A 577 -5.31 7.91 -42.04
N GLU A 578 -5.43 9.02 -41.29
CA GLU A 578 -6.25 10.18 -41.65
C GLU A 578 -5.50 11.11 -42.61
N THR A 579 -4.17 11.26 -42.45
CA THR A 579 -3.36 12.21 -43.26
C THR A 579 -2.41 11.50 -44.23
N GLY A 580 -2.17 10.22 -44.08
CA GLY A 580 -1.16 9.48 -44.85
C GLY A 580 0.30 9.80 -44.44
N GLU A 581 0.52 10.66 -43.47
CA GLU A 581 1.85 11.10 -43.02
C GLU A 581 2.57 10.06 -42.16
N GLN A 582 3.89 9.98 -42.32
CA GLN A 582 4.77 9.22 -41.44
C GLN A 582 5.10 10.04 -40.22
N VAL A 583 4.66 9.59 -39.07
CA VAL A 583 4.83 10.27 -37.77
C VAL A 583 5.88 9.56 -36.92
N CYS A 584 6.89 10.31 -36.44
CA CYS A 584 7.91 9.84 -35.53
C CYS A 584 8.25 10.93 -34.51
N TYR A 585 8.43 10.54 -33.25
CA TYR A 585 8.72 11.48 -32.16
C TYR A 585 10.21 11.48 -31.74
N LYS A 586 11.08 10.86 -32.52
CA LYS A 586 12.53 10.89 -32.28
C LYS A 586 13.07 12.32 -32.34
N GLY A 587 13.82 12.71 -31.32
CA GLY A 587 14.35 14.08 -31.17
C GLY A 587 13.35 15.10 -30.61
N LYS A 588 12.11 14.70 -30.34
CA LYS A 588 11.03 15.54 -29.75
C LYS A 588 10.66 15.14 -28.33
N GLU A 589 11.48 14.29 -27.69
CA GLU A 589 11.17 13.68 -26.39
C GLU A 589 10.93 14.73 -25.30
N GLN A 590 11.69 15.83 -25.31
CA GLN A 590 11.50 16.93 -24.36
C GLN A 590 10.23 17.72 -24.62
N GLU A 591 9.88 17.99 -25.86
CA GLU A 591 8.69 18.74 -26.27
C GLU A 591 7.38 18.01 -25.83
N ILE A 592 7.38 16.69 -25.88
CA ILE A 592 6.23 15.86 -25.52
C ILE A 592 6.28 15.34 -24.08
N GLY A 593 7.26 15.76 -23.30
CA GLY A 593 7.38 15.44 -21.88
C GLY A 593 7.58 13.95 -21.59
N VAL A 594 8.47 13.29 -22.35
CA VAL A 594 8.78 11.86 -22.14
C VAL A 594 9.43 11.63 -20.78
N GLU A 595 8.83 10.75 -20.00
CA GLU A 595 9.46 10.20 -18.79
C GLU A 595 10.37 9.03 -19.15
N TYR A 596 11.43 8.84 -18.41
CA TYR A 596 12.36 7.74 -18.62
C TYR A 596 12.18 6.66 -17.54
N THR A 597 12.29 5.40 -17.96
CA THR A 597 12.26 4.25 -17.04
C THR A 597 13.50 4.23 -16.14
N SER A 598 13.49 3.38 -15.13
CA SER A 598 14.67 3.14 -14.28
C SER A 598 15.91 2.62 -15.02
N THR A 599 15.75 2.18 -16.27
CA THR A 599 16.80 1.76 -17.17
C THR A 599 17.11 2.80 -18.26
N HIS A 600 16.66 4.05 -18.05
CA HIS A 600 16.86 5.19 -18.97
C HIS A 600 16.33 5.01 -20.39
N LEU A 601 15.28 4.21 -20.51
CA LEU A 601 14.56 4.07 -21.77
C LEU A 601 13.30 4.93 -21.70
N GLU A 602 12.86 5.46 -22.86
CA GLU A 602 11.62 6.23 -22.96
C GLU A 602 10.44 5.42 -22.43
N SER A 603 9.69 6.01 -21.51
CA SER A 603 8.49 5.37 -20.97
C SER A 603 7.35 5.45 -21.98
N THR A 604 6.71 4.32 -22.25
CA THR A 604 5.51 4.22 -23.09
C THR A 604 4.27 3.92 -22.24
N ASN A 605 4.23 4.53 -21.06
CA ASN A 605 3.11 4.40 -20.13
C ASN A 605 1.83 5.09 -20.64
N ALA A 606 0.70 4.83 -20.02
CA ALA A 606 -0.58 5.42 -20.42
C ALA A 606 -0.57 6.95 -20.37
N LYS A 607 0.19 7.56 -19.45
CA LYS A 607 0.33 9.02 -19.32
C LYS A 607 0.93 9.64 -20.59
N LEU A 608 2.06 9.09 -21.08
CA LEU A 608 2.65 9.56 -22.33
C LEU A 608 1.67 9.38 -23.50
N LEU A 609 1.06 8.19 -23.63
CA LEU A 609 0.14 7.91 -24.74
C LEU A 609 -1.07 8.85 -24.73
N ARG A 610 -1.64 9.16 -23.56
CA ARG A 610 -2.72 10.15 -23.43
C ARG A 610 -2.25 11.55 -23.82
N SER A 611 -1.07 11.97 -23.39
CA SER A 611 -0.48 13.26 -23.78
C SER A 611 -0.32 13.35 -25.30
N LEU A 612 0.15 12.30 -25.95
CA LEU A 612 0.27 12.25 -27.41
C LEU A 612 -1.10 12.34 -28.11
N VAL A 613 -2.14 11.70 -27.57
CA VAL A 613 -3.51 11.82 -28.08
C VAL A 613 -4.05 13.24 -27.93
N THR A 614 -3.92 13.82 -26.73
CA THR A 614 -4.51 15.14 -26.44
C THR A 614 -3.77 16.31 -27.07
N GLN A 615 -2.43 16.27 -27.11
CA GLN A 615 -1.59 17.37 -27.60
C GLN A 615 -1.26 17.26 -29.09
N ARG A 616 -1.20 16.07 -29.65
CA ARG A 616 -0.72 15.80 -31.02
C ARG A 616 -1.70 15.00 -31.87
N GLY A 617 -2.90 14.64 -31.36
CA GLY A 617 -3.89 13.87 -32.12
C GLY A 617 -3.41 12.45 -32.52
N CYS A 618 -2.45 11.86 -31.80
CA CYS A 618 -1.79 10.61 -32.18
C CYS A 618 -2.77 9.44 -32.30
N ALA A 619 -3.14 9.06 -33.52
CA ALA A 619 -4.06 7.97 -33.81
C ALA A 619 -3.58 6.61 -33.28
N LEU A 620 -2.27 6.31 -33.45
CA LEU A 620 -1.69 5.06 -32.95
C LEU A 620 -1.80 4.96 -31.42
N SER A 621 -1.46 6.03 -30.69
CA SER A 621 -1.57 6.05 -29.23
C SER A 621 -3.01 5.87 -28.76
N ARG A 622 -4.00 6.42 -29.48
CA ARG A 622 -5.44 6.24 -29.20
C ARG A 622 -5.83 4.77 -29.28
N GLN A 623 -5.47 4.08 -30.37
CA GLN A 623 -5.79 2.66 -30.55
C GLN A 623 -5.04 1.74 -29.59
N ILE A 624 -3.81 2.07 -29.23
CA ILE A 624 -3.04 1.30 -28.24
C ILE A 624 -3.64 1.46 -26.83
N LEU A 625 -4.04 2.67 -26.45
CA LEU A 625 -4.75 2.89 -25.18
C LEU A 625 -6.04 2.08 -25.11
N LEU A 626 -6.82 2.07 -26.20
CA LEU A 626 -8.02 1.27 -26.30
C LEU A 626 -7.75 -0.22 -26.18
N TYR A 627 -6.81 -0.73 -26.97
CA TYR A 627 -6.40 -2.14 -26.91
C TYR A 627 -5.99 -2.56 -25.48
N ARG A 628 -5.09 -1.79 -24.84
CA ARG A 628 -4.61 -2.08 -23.50
C ARG A 628 -5.71 -1.99 -22.44
N ALA A 629 -6.66 -1.06 -22.58
CA ALA A 629 -7.80 -0.94 -21.68
C ALA A 629 -8.70 -2.18 -21.78
N MET A 630 -9.03 -2.60 -22.99
CA MET A 630 -9.83 -3.81 -23.23
C MET A 630 -9.11 -5.07 -22.78
N GLU A 631 -7.82 -5.21 -23.09
CA GLU A 631 -7.00 -6.34 -22.65
C GLU A 631 -6.96 -6.46 -21.13
N LYS A 632 -6.73 -5.36 -20.44
CA LYS A 632 -6.74 -5.34 -18.96
C LYS A 632 -8.12 -5.68 -18.41
N ALA A 633 -9.17 -5.08 -18.95
CA ALA A 633 -10.54 -5.31 -18.48
C ALA A 633 -10.94 -6.78 -18.68
N LYS A 634 -10.73 -7.32 -19.87
CA LYS A 634 -11.07 -8.70 -20.20
C LYS A 634 -10.23 -9.71 -19.41
N ASN A 635 -8.89 -9.56 -19.43
CA ASN A 635 -7.99 -10.60 -18.92
C ASN A 635 -7.74 -10.47 -17.42
N THR A 636 -7.81 -9.27 -16.85
CA THR A 636 -7.54 -9.07 -15.41
C THR A 636 -8.84 -9.09 -14.60
N PHE A 637 -9.85 -8.34 -15.02
CA PHE A 637 -11.09 -8.27 -14.24
C PHE A 637 -12.06 -9.40 -14.58
N ILE A 638 -12.50 -9.51 -15.83
CA ILE A 638 -13.57 -10.47 -16.19
C ILE A 638 -13.10 -11.91 -16.08
N ALA A 639 -11.95 -12.26 -16.69
CA ALA A 639 -11.44 -13.63 -16.66
C ALA A 639 -11.09 -14.11 -15.25
N ASN A 640 -10.52 -13.25 -14.40
CA ASN A 640 -10.26 -13.61 -13.01
C ASN A 640 -11.56 -13.73 -12.20
N THR A 641 -12.53 -12.82 -12.40
CA THR A 641 -13.83 -12.90 -11.74
C THR A 641 -14.54 -14.21 -12.06
N LEU A 642 -14.62 -14.60 -13.36
CA LEU A 642 -15.19 -15.87 -13.79
C LEU A 642 -14.47 -17.08 -13.19
N ALA A 643 -13.14 -17.03 -13.14
CA ALA A 643 -12.33 -18.11 -12.55
C ALA A 643 -12.49 -18.24 -11.04
N LEU A 644 -12.53 -17.12 -10.33
CA LEU A 644 -12.63 -17.11 -8.85
C LEU A 644 -14.06 -17.40 -8.36
N SER A 645 -15.08 -17.18 -9.20
CA SER A 645 -16.48 -17.49 -8.89
C SER A 645 -16.95 -18.85 -9.43
N GLU A 646 -16.05 -19.71 -9.90
CA GLU A 646 -16.41 -20.98 -10.56
C GLU A 646 -17.10 -21.96 -9.60
N GLU A 647 -16.78 -21.93 -8.32
CA GLU A 647 -17.20 -22.94 -7.35
C GLU A 647 -18.65 -22.71 -6.86
N ASP A 648 -19.01 -21.49 -6.57
CA ASP A 648 -20.33 -21.18 -5.96
C ASP A 648 -21.07 -20.00 -6.63
N GLY A 649 -20.54 -19.47 -7.73
CA GLY A 649 -21.11 -18.34 -8.44
C GLY A 649 -20.89 -16.99 -7.76
N ARG A 650 -20.04 -16.92 -6.74
CA ARG A 650 -19.76 -15.71 -5.97
C ARG A 650 -18.28 -15.34 -6.00
N LEU A 651 -18.00 -14.06 -5.96
CA LEU A 651 -16.64 -13.54 -5.81
C LEU A 651 -16.36 -13.23 -4.34
N HIS A 652 -15.39 -13.91 -3.76
CA HIS A 652 -14.92 -13.71 -2.39
C HIS A 652 -13.64 -12.88 -2.38
N THR A 653 -13.80 -11.56 -2.48
CA THR A 653 -12.65 -10.65 -2.40
C THR A 653 -12.03 -10.67 -1.00
N ASN A 654 -10.72 -10.48 -0.90
CA ASN A 654 -10.02 -10.43 0.37
C ASN A 654 -9.67 -8.97 0.72
N PHE A 655 -10.28 -8.42 1.76
CA PHE A 655 -10.00 -7.07 2.25
C PHE A 655 -8.79 -7.03 3.17
N HIS A 656 -7.91 -6.06 2.98
CA HIS A 656 -6.72 -5.88 3.81
C HIS A 656 -6.85 -4.64 4.69
N ILE A 657 -6.98 -4.85 6.01
CA ILE A 657 -7.04 -3.78 7.02
C ILE A 657 -5.69 -3.05 7.11
N THR A 658 -4.60 -3.77 6.91
CA THR A 658 -3.22 -3.27 6.98
C THR A 658 -2.65 -2.85 5.62
N GLY A 659 -3.49 -2.79 4.58
CA GLY A 659 -3.05 -2.56 3.20
C GLY A 659 -2.62 -1.14 2.88
N THR A 660 -3.09 -0.15 3.64
CA THR A 660 -2.79 1.27 3.43
C THR A 660 -2.38 1.96 4.73
N ALA A 661 -1.52 2.95 4.62
CA ALA A 661 -1.10 3.73 5.78
C ALA A 661 -2.20 4.66 6.34
N THR A 662 -3.22 4.95 5.56
CA THR A 662 -4.34 5.82 5.95
C THR A 662 -5.46 5.08 6.70
N GLY A 663 -5.41 3.74 6.76
CA GLY A 663 -6.49 2.91 7.32
C GLY A 663 -7.65 2.68 6.34
N ARG A 664 -7.57 3.17 5.10
CA ARG A 664 -8.44 2.70 4.02
C ARG A 664 -8.18 1.21 3.79
N LEU A 665 -9.20 0.47 3.45
CA LEU A 665 -9.05 -0.92 3.04
C LEU A 665 -8.42 -0.97 1.64
N SER A 666 -7.69 -2.02 1.38
CA SER A 666 -7.36 -2.46 0.01
C SER A 666 -7.87 -3.88 -0.17
N SER A 667 -7.96 -4.36 -1.40
CA SER A 667 -8.46 -5.70 -1.67
C SER A 667 -7.62 -6.47 -2.67
N SER A 668 -7.73 -7.79 -2.62
CA SER A 668 -7.14 -8.74 -3.56
C SER A 668 -8.09 -9.92 -3.80
N ASP A 669 -7.79 -10.76 -4.79
CA ASP A 669 -8.54 -11.97 -5.11
C ASP A 669 -10.02 -11.77 -5.53
N GLU A 670 -10.49 -10.80 -6.20
CA GLU A 670 -10.12 -9.73 -7.14
C GLU A 670 -10.03 -8.37 -6.43
N ASN A 671 -9.33 -7.41 -7.03
CA ASN A 671 -9.22 -6.07 -6.44
C ASN A 671 -10.48 -5.22 -6.74
N MET A 672 -11.49 -5.35 -5.89
CA MET A 672 -12.76 -4.63 -6.02
C MET A 672 -12.66 -3.11 -5.83
N GLN A 673 -11.57 -2.62 -5.21
CA GLN A 673 -11.33 -1.18 -5.04
C GLN A 673 -10.99 -0.45 -6.35
N ASN A 674 -10.56 -1.17 -7.38
CA ASN A 674 -10.06 -0.61 -8.63
C ASN A 674 -10.81 -1.09 -9.87
N ILE A 675 -12.02 -1.60 -9.72
CA ILE A 675 -12.86 -2.02 -10.85
C ILE A 675 -13.41 -0.76 -11.54
N PRO A 676 -13.11 -0.55 -12.83
CA PRO A 676 -13.67 0.56 -13.58
C PRO A 676 -15.18 0.38 -13.73
N GLU A 677 -15.90 1.49 -13.64
CA GLU A 677 -17.36 1.46 -13.77
C GLU A 677 -17.79 1.15 -15.19
N LYS A 678 -17.41 1.99 -16.11
CA LYS A 678 -17.75 1.91 -17.53
C LYS A 678 -16.53 2.24 -18.39
N ILE A 679 -16.40 1.53 -19.49
CA ILE A 679 -15.42 1.87 -20.53
C ILE A 679 -16.22 2.24 -21.77
N SER A 680 -16.30 3.53 -22.07
CA SER A 680 -16.94 4.02 -23.31
C SER A 680 -15.94 4.04 -24.44
N VAL A 681 -16.33 3.48 -25.56
CA VAL A 681 -15.53 3.39 -26.78
C VAL A 681 -16.34 3.87 -27.95
N LYS A 682 -15.80 4.80 -28.73
CA LYS A 682 -16.35 5.15 -30.03
C LYS A 682 -15.93 4.10 -31.04
N VAL A 683 -16.90 3.40 -31.59
CA VAL A 683 -16.71 2.38 -32.61
C VAL A 683 -17.44 2.82 -33.86
N ASN A 684 -16.75 2.76 -35.01
CA ASN A 684 -17.42 2.99 -36.28
C ASN A 684 -18.16 1.71 -36.71
N ILE A 685 -19.49 1.73 -36.58
CA ILE A 685 -20.35 0.62 -37.02
C ILE A 685 -21.07 1.06 -38.28
N ARG A 686 -20.73 0.43 -39.42
CA ARG A 686 -21.36 0.69 -40.74
C ARG A 686 -21.30 2.18 -41.17
N GLY A 687 -20.17 2.86 -40.88
CA GLY A 687 -19.98 4.26 -41.25
C GLY A 687 -20.56 5.29 -40.26
N LYS A 688 -21.18 4.86 -39.15
CA LYS A 688 -21.62 5.74 -38.05
C LYS A 688 -20.78 5.50 -36.82
N GLU A 689 -20.29 6.58 -36.21
CA GLU A 689 -19.69 6.49 -34.87
C GLU A 689 -20.75 6.24 -33.81
N GLU A 690 -20.68 5.10 -33.14
CA GLU A 690 -21.53 4.75 -32.02
C GLU A 690 -20.68 4.61 -30.74
N ASP A 691 -21.18 5.13 -29.61
CA ASP A 691 -20.58 4.94 -28.31
C ASP A 691 -20.99 3.57 -27.75
N VAL A 692 -20.04 2.64 -27.74
CA VAL A 692 -20.21 1.32 -27.12
C VAL A 692 -19.74 1.42 -25.67
N VAL A 693 -20.63 1.17 -24.72
CA VAL A 693 -20.35 1.23 -23.29
C VAL A 693 -20.23 -0.17 -22.71
N HIS A 694 -19.08 -0.48 -22.16
CA HIS A 694 -18.80 -1.72 -21.41
C HIS A 694 -18.95 -1.47 -19.91
N ASN A 695 -20.07 -1.85 -19.31
CA ASN A 695 -20.34 -1.69 -17.88
C ASN A 695 -19.83 -2.91 -17.08
N ILE A 696 -18.62 -2.79 -16.52
CA ILE A 696 -17.97 -3.90 -15.79
C ILE A 696 -18.64 -4.13 -14.43
N LYS A 697 -19.08 -3.08 -13.75
CA LYS A 697 -19.73 -3.20 -12.44
C LYS A 697 -21.05 -3.96 -12.50
N LYS A 698 -21.74 -3.99 -13.65
CA LYS A 698 -22.96 -4.76 -13.85
C LYS A 698 -22.78 -6.27 -13.67
N VAL A 699 -21.56 -6.78 -13.81
CA VAL A 699 -21.21 -8.18 -13.53
C VAL A 699 -21.53 -8.58 -12.09
N PHE A 700 -21.55 -7.62 -11.15
CA PHE A 700 -21.75 -7.87 -9.73
C PHE A 700 -23.18 -7.54 -9.32
N SER A 701 -23.94 -8.55 -8.93
CA SER A 701 -25.37 -8.46 -8.63
C SER A 701 -25.70 -8.92 -7.21
N VAL A 702 -26.94 -8.70 -6.80
CA VAL A 702 -27.50 -9.25 -5.56
C VAL A 702 -27.76 -10.75 -5.67
N THR A 703 -27.97 -11.40 -4.53
CA THR A 703 -28.24 -12.84 -4.44
C THR A 703 -29.52 -13.22 -5.22
N ASP A 704 -30.56 -12.43 -5.10
CA ASP A 704 -31.85 -12.60 -5.80
C ASP A 704 -32.27 -11.27 -6.47
N PRO A 705 -31.91 -11.05 -7.78
CA PRO A 705 -32.24 -9.81 -8.47
C PRO A 705 -33.71 -9.50 -8.62
N GLU A 706 -34.61 -10.50 -8.49
CA GLU A 706 -36.07 -10.30 -8.56
C GLU A 706 -36.62 -9.71 -7.26
N ASN A 707 -36.07 -10.12 -6.10
CA ASN A 707 -36.61 -9.77 -4.79
C ASN A 707 -35.71 -8.89 -3.94
N GLN A 708 -34.45 -8.66 -4.36
CA GLN A 708 -33.49 -7.87 -3.61
C GLN A 708 -32.99 -6.64 -4.39
N LEU A 709 -32.46 -5.66 -3.65
CA LEU A 709 -31.79 -4.48 -4.16
C LEU A 709 -30.32 -4.50 -3.70
N PHE A 710 -29.43 -4.18 -4.62
CA PHE A 710 -28.08 -3.73 -4.31
C PHE A 710 -28.16 -2.25 -3.93
N VAL A 711 -27.78 -1.92 -2.72
CA VAL A 711 -27.73 -0.55 -2.22
C VAL A 711 -26.28 -0.11 -2.12
N ASN A 712 -25.99 1.07 -2.64
CA ASN A 712 -24.70 1.72 -2.53
C ASN A 712 -24.89 3.08 -1.85
N ALA A 713 -24.34 3.24 -0.65
CA ALA A 713 -24.30 4.48 0.07
C ALA A 713 -22.89 5.07 -0.03
N ASP A 714 -22.74 6.16 -0.75
CA ASP A 714 -21.47 6.85 -1.00
C ASP A 714 -21.39 8.16 -0.21
N ALA A 715 -20.26 8.39 0.47
CA ALA A 715 -20.08 9.56 1.32
C ALA A 715 -19.80 10.81 0.48
N LYS A 716 -20.80 11.69 0.37
CA LYS A 716 -20.78 12.88 -0.48
C LYS A 716 -19.73 13.90 -0.10
N ALA A 717 -18.73 14.09 -0.98
CA ALA A 717 -17.62 15.03 -0.78
C ALA A 717 -16.97 14.90 0.61
N ALA A 718 -16.78 13.66 1.08
CA ALA A 718 -16.33 13.35 2.44
C ALA A 718 -15.02 14.05 2.80
N GLU A 719 -14.02 13.99 1.94
CA GLU A 719 -12.71 14.61 2.18
C GLU A 719 -12.80 16.14 2.27
N VAL A 720 -13.65 16.79 1.45
CA VAL A 720 -13.83 18.24 1.50
C VAL A 720 -14.49 18.68 2.83
N ARG A 721 -15.47 17.89 3.33
CA ARG A 721 -16.11 18.12 4.62
C ARG A 721 -15.15 17.97 5.79
N ILE A 722 -14.31 16.94 5.76
CA ILE A 722 -13.24 16.74 6.74
C ILE A 722 -12.22 17.87 6.64
N TYR A 723 -11.89 18.33 5.42
CA TYR A 723 -10.96 19.42 5.22
C TYR A 723 -11.50 20.74 5.81
N ALA A 724 -12.78 21.03 5.58
CA ALA A 724 -13.46 22.18 6.20
C ALA A 724 -13.38 22.12 7.74
N ALA A 725 -13.53 20.93 8.30
CA ALA A 725 -13.45 20.73 9.74
C ALA A 725 -12.04 20.97 10.31
N TYR A 726 -11.00 20.46 9.65
CA TYR A 726 -9.61 20.65 10.11
C TYR A 726 -9.09 22.06 9.85
N SER A 727 -9.40 22.68 8.70
CA SER A 727 -8.96 24.03 8.36
C SER A 727 -9.75 25.12 9.07
N ARG A 728 -10.99 24.83 9.51
CA ARG A 728 -11.93 25.80 10.08
C ARG A 728 -12.20 26.99 9.13
N ASP A 729 -12.13 26.74 7.82
CA ASP A 729 -12.37 27.78 6.83
C ASP A 729 -13.84 28.16 6.78
N LYS A 730 -14.13 29.42 7.09
CA LYS A 730 -15.50 29.94 7.20
C LYS A 730 -16.26 29.92 5.88
N ASN A 731 -15.57 30.23 4.77
CA ASN A 731 -16.18 30.28 3.45
C ASN A 731 -16.56 28.87 2.99
N LEU A 732 -15.64 27.90 3.18
CA LEU A 732 -15.89 26.52 2.83
C LEU A 732 -16.99 25.91 3.71
N ILE A 733 -16.98 26.17 5.03
CA ILE A 733 -18.01 25.69 5.96
C ILE A 733 -19.39 26.22 5.55
N ARG A 734 -19.51 27.53 5.27
CA ARG A 734 -20.76 28.15 4.87
C ARG A 734 -21.31 27.52 3.58
N ALA A 735 -20.48 27.42 2.54
CA ALA A 735 -20.87 26.80 1.28
C ALA A 735 -21.41 25.36 1.46
N LEU A 736 -20.77 24.56 2.32
CA LEU A 736 -21.19 23.19 2.60
C LEU A 736 -22.50 23.10 3.43
N ILE A 737 -22.74 24.08 4.35
CA ILE A 737 -24.00 24.21 5.10
C ILE A 737 -25.14 24.60 4.16
N ASP A 738 -24.90 25.56 3.27
CA ASP A 738 -25.87 26.03 2.27
C ASP A 738 -26.15 24.97 1.17
N GLY A 739 -25.49 23.80 1.24
CA GLY A 739 -25.71 22.68 0.32
C GLY A 739 -25.07 22.87 -1.06
N MET A 740 -24.17 23.84 -1.21
CA MET A 740 -23.50 24.09 -2.48
C MET A 740 -22.60 22.94 -2.88
N ASP A 741 -22.50 22.68 -4.19
CA ASP A 741 -21.46 21.79 -4.75
C ASP A 741 -20.08 22.44 -4.54
N PRO A 742 -19.15 21.78 -3.79
CA PRO A 742 -17.88 22.43 -3.46
C PRO A 742 -17.07 22.84 -4.70
N HIS A 743 -17.10 22.02 -5.76
CA HIS A 743 -16.29 22.26 -6.94
C HIS A 743 -16.82 23.41 -7.79
N SER A 744 -18.15 23.51 -7.94
CA SER A 744 -18.78 24.66 -8.59
C SER A 744 -18.57 25.92 -7.77
N TYR A 745 -18.63 25.83 -6.43
CA TYR A 745 -18.33 26.93 -5.53
C TYR A 745 -16.88 27.41 -5.66
N PHE A 746 -15.91 26.49 -5.58
CA PHE A 746 -14.50 26.85 -5.79
C PHE A 746 -14.27 27.47 -7.18
N ALA A 747 -14.90 26.93 -8.22
CA ALA A 747 -14.78 27.46 -9.57
C ALA A 747 -15.35 28.90 -9.67
N SER A 748 -16.56 29.13 -9.16
CA SER A 748 -17.18 30.47 -9.18
C SER A 748 -16.35 31.51 -8.42
N MET A 749 -15.75 31.11 -7.28
CA MET A 749 -14.92 32.03 -6.49
C MET A 749 -13.58 32.33 -7.16
N ILE A 750 -12.92 31.29 -7.74
CA ILE A 750 -11.58 31.44 -8.32
C ILE A 750 -11.64 32.18 -9.65
N TYR A 751 -12.59 31.84 -10.52
CA TYR A 751 -12.69 32.44 -11.85
C TYR A 751 -13.46 33.77 -11.87
N GLN A 752 -13.85 34.30 -10.71
CA GLN A 752 -14.40 35.65 -10.61
C GLN A 752 -13.28 36.64 -10.89
N ARG A 753 -13.51 37.53 -11.88
CA ARG A 753 -12.53 38.53 -12.35
C ARG A 753 -11.90 39.31 -11.20
N SER A 754 -12.73 39.85 -10.29
CA SER A 754 -12.26 40.60 -9.12
C SER A 754 -11.27 39.80 -8.25
N ASN A 755 -11.47 38.49 -8.14
CA ASN A 755 -10.61 37.64 -7.34
C ASN A 755 -9.31 37.27 -8.09
N LEU A 756 -9.38 37.02 -9.39
CA LEU A 756 -8.20 36.73 -10.21
C LEU A 756 -7.25 37.92 -10.32
N LEU A 757 -7.80 39.09 -10.44
CA LEU A 757 -7.05 40.33 -10.70
C LEU A 757 -6.70 41.13 -9.45
N ALA A 758 -7.10 40.71 -8.25
CA ALA A 758 -6.98 41.48 -7.01
C ALA A 758 -5.54 41.94 -6.71
N ASP A 759 -4.54 41.17 -7.02
CA ASP A 759 -3.11 41.46 -6.81
C ASP A 759 -2.34 41.66 -8.13
N VAL A 760 -3.05 41.76 -9.25
CA VAL A 760 -2.44 41.92 -10.59
C VAL A 760 -2.45 43.40 -10.96
N PRO A 761 -1.33 43.98 -11.40
CA PRO A 761 -1.28 45.35 -11.91
C PRO A 761 -2.26 45.55 -13.08
N PRO A 762 -2.92 46.76 -13.20
CA PRO A 762 -3.94 46.96 -14.23
C PRO A 762 -3.48 46.77 -15.66
N ASP A 763 -2.21 47.05 -15.96
CA ASP A 763 -1.60 46.86 -17.26
C ASP A 763 -1.43 45.36 -17.64
N GLN A 764 -1.45 44.48 -16.67
CA GLN A 764 -1.34 43.04 -16.86
C GLN A 764 -2.69 42.29 -16.79
N HIS A 765 -3.80 43.00 -16.53
CA HIS A 765 -5.12 42.38 -16.37
C HIS A 765 -5.52 41.57 -17.61
N LYS A 766 -5.39 42.15 -18.81
CA LYS A 766 -5.74 41.50 -20.08
C LYS A 766 -4.91 40.25 -20.30
N ALA A 767 -3.59 40.33 -20.13
CA ALA A 767 -2.69 39.20 -20.29
C ALA A 767 -2.98 38.05 -19.29
N THR A 768 -3.34 38.40 -18.04
CA THR A 768 -3.71 37.40 -17.01
C THR A 768 -5.02 36.69 -17.36
N LEU A 769 -6.03 37.39 -17.84
CA LEU A 769 -7.30 36.79 -18.26
C LEU A 769 -7.12 35.90 -19.50
N GLU A 770 -6.36 36.36 -20.50
CA GLU A 770 -6.00 35.56 -21.67
C GLU A 770 -5.21 34.29 -21.28
N LEU A 771 -4.25 34.41 -20.36
CA LEU A 771 -3.49 33.30 -19.83
C LEU A 771 -4.40 32.21 -19.22
N ILE A 772 -5.41 32.63 -18.44
CA ILE A 772 -6.36 31.71 -17.79
C ILE A 772 -7.43 31.19 -18.78
N GLY A 773 -7.59 31.86 -19.93
CA GLY A 773 -8.59 31.52 -20.95
C GLY A 773 -10.00 32.00 -20.58
N ILE A 774 -10.09 33.17 -19.94
CA ILE A 774 -11.32 33.80 -19.50
C ILE A 774 -11.54 35.08 -20.31
N ASP A 775 -12.80 35.29 -20.73
CA ASP A 775 -13.23 36.47 -21.45
C ASP A 775 -13.39 37.70 -20.52
N ASP A 776 -13.10 38.87 -21.01
CA ASP A 776 -13.15 40.13 -20.29
C ASP A 776 -14.57 40.52 -19.82
N TYR A 777 -15.61 39.92 -20.42
CA TYR A 777 -17.01 40.39 -20.30
C TYR A 777 -17.95 39.50 -19.47
N HIS A 778 -17.56 38.29 -19.06
CA HIS A 778 -18.44 37.36 -18.36
C HIS A 778 -18.14 37.25 -16.87
N ALA A 779 -19.11 37.56 -16.02
CA ALA A 779 -19.10 37.21 -14.61
C ALA A 779 -19.83 35.86 -14.44
N TRP A 780 -19.11 34.76 -14.37
CA TRP A 780 -19.71 33.46 -14.17
C TRP A 780 -20.13 33.24 -12.72
N THR A 781 -21.41 32.86 -12.53
CA THR A 781 -22.00 32.61 -11.23
C THR A 781 -21.80 31.16 -10.79
N TYR A 782 -22.15 30.89 -9.53
CA TYR A 782 -22.18 29.50 -9.01
C TYR A 782 -23.17 28.64 -9.82
N GLU A 783 -24.33 29.20 -10.16
CA GLU A 783 -25.37 28.52 -10.94
C GLU A 783 -24.88 28.15 -12.33
N ASP A 784 -24.07 28.97 -12.97
CA ASP A 784 -23.50 28.66 -14.28
C ASP A 784 -22.57 27.45 -14.21
N PHE A 785 -21.72 27.39 -13.21
CA PHE A 785 -20.84 26.23 -12.99
C PHE A 785 -21.61 24.97 -12.56
N GLN A 786 -22.67 25.12 -11.77
CA GLN A 786 -23.52 24.00 -11.38
C GLN A 786 -24.33 23.45 -12.56
N ASN A 787 -24.89 24.31 -13.38
CA ASN A 787 -25.65 23.95 -14.57
C ASN A 787 -24.77 23.30 -15.65
N SER A 788 -23.50 23.63 -15.70
CA SER A 788 -22.54 22.99 -16.61
C SER A 788 -22.41 21.47 -16.39
N LYS A 789 -22.74 20.95 -15.20
CA LYS A 789 -22.84 19.52 -14.91
C LYS A 789 -23.93 18.83 -15.71
N VAL A 790 -25.08 19.49 -15.81
CA VAL A 790 -26.28 18.91 -16.43
C VAL A 790 -26.14 18.84 -17.95
N PHE A 791 -25.29 19.69 -18.52
CA PHE A 791 -25.10 19.81 -19.95
C PHE A 791 -24.48 18.58 -20.61
N LEU A 792 -23.66 17.80 -19.89
CA LEU A 792 -23.05 16.57 -20.44
C LEU A 792 -23.92 15.32 -20.27
N GLY A 793 -24.81 15.28 -19.29
CA GLY A 793 -25.65 14.12 -19.00
C GLY A 793 -26.79 13.94 -20.00
N ASP A 794 -27.29 15.02 -20.60
CA ASP A 794 -28.46 14.94 -21.48
C ASP A 794 -28.39 15.92 -22.67
N LYS A 795 -27.72 15.50 -23.73
CA LYS A 795 -27.71 16.24 -25.02
C LYS A 795 -29.13 16.44 -25.64
N ARG A 796 -30.16 15.86 -25.08
CA ARG A 796 -31.54 15.85 -25.62
C ARG A 796 -32.49 16.78 -24.85
N LYS A 797 -32.15 17.19 -23.62
CA LYS A 797 -32.94 18.17 -22.87
C LYS A 797 -32.26 19.52 -23.02
N GLY A 798 -32.65 20.25 -24.09
CA GLY A 798 -32.21 21.64 -24.27
C GLY A 798 -32.55 22.46 -23.04
N ILE A 799 -31.55 22.83 -22.27
CA ILE A 799 -31.67 23.83 -21.21
C ILE A 799 -31.78 25.14 -21.94
N VAL A 800 -32.94 25.74 -21.87
CA VAL A 800 -33.25 27.03 -22.46
C VAL A 800 -32.34 28.07 -21.81
N GLY A 801 -31.41 28.64 -22.59
CA GLY A 801 -30.66 29.82 -22.22
C GLY A 801 -29.14 29.75 -22.16
N THR A 802 -28.49 28.57 -22.31
CA THR A 802 -27.02 28.50 -22.35
C THR A 802 -26.50 28.16 -23.75
N ASP A 803 -25.60 28.99 -24.28
CA ASP A 803 -24.86 28.72 -25.51
C ASP A 803 -24.02 27.44 -25.31
N PRO A 804 -24.14 26.40 -26.17
CA PRO A 804 -23.38 25.18 -26.08
C PRO A 804 -21.87 25.36 -26.01
N LYS A 805 -21.36 26.45 -26.57
CA LYS A 805 -19.94 26.79 -26.55
C LYS A 805 -19.48 27.19 -25.13
N TYR A 806 -20.29 27.92 -24.39
CA TYR A 806 -19.97 28.35 -23.03
C TYR A 806 -20.16 27.23 -22.01
N GLY A 807 -21.16 26.38 -22.16
CA GLY A 807 -21.36 25.20 -21.29
C GLY A 807 -20.15 24.26 -21.26
N SER A 808 -19.53 23.98 -22.41
CA SER A 808 -18.32 23.12 -22.50
C SER A 808 -17.08 23.79 -21.87
N GLN A 809 -16.98 25.13 -21.97
CA GLN A 809 -15.88 25.88 -21.38
C GLN A 809 -15.99 25.92 -19.84
N LEU A 810 -17.17 26.22 -19.32
CA LEU A 810 -17.44 26.24 -17.87
C LEU A 810 -17.18 24.88 -17.22
N GLU A 811 -17.61 23.82 -17.87
CA GLU A 811 -17.33 22.48 -17.40
C GLU A 811 -15.85 22.15 -17.38
N LYS A 812 -15.10 22.49 -18.45
CA LYS A 812 -13.65 22.34 -18.47
C LYS A 812 -12.98 23.10 -17.33
N LEU A 813 -13.38 24.34 -17.08
CA LEU A 813 -12.85 25.16 -15.99
C LEU A 813 -13.20 24.55 -14.62
N ARG A 814 -14.44 24.11 -14.42
CA ARG A 814 -14.87 23.43 -13.19
C ARG A 814 -14.07 22.14 -12.94
N LYS A 815 -13.89 21.31 -13.97
CA LYS A 815 -13.03 20.12 -13.88
C LYS A 815 -11.58 20.46 -13.54
N ASN A 816 -11.04 21.50 -14.13
CA ASN A 816 -9.69 21.96 -13.79
C ASN A 816 -9.60 22.39 -12.33
N ILE A 817 -10.58 23.15 -11.82
CA ILE A 817 -10.59 23.58 -10.41
C ILE A 817 -10.74 22.37 -9.48
N LYS A 818 -11.58 21.40 -9.80
CA LYS A 818 -11.67 20.17 -9.03
C LYS A 818 -10.29 19.53 -8.88
N ARG A 819 -9.55 19.36 -9.98
CA ARG A 819 -8.19 18.80 -9.97
C ARG A 819 -7.19 19.66 -9.21
N VAL A 820 -7.25 20.97 -9.37
CA VAL A 820 -6.39 21.91 -8.65
C VAL A 820 -6.65 21.84 -7.15
N VAL A 821 -7.91 21.89 -6.74
CA VAL A 821 -8.30 21.85 -5.33
C VAL A 821 -7.83 20.56 -4.69
N PHE A 822 -8.11 19.40 -5.28
CA PHE A 822 -7.57 18.14 -4.77
C PHE A 822 -6.03 18.12 -4.75
N GLY A 823 -5.38 18.59 -5.81
CA GLY A 823 -3.93 18.72 -5.83
C GLY A 823 -3.38 19.53 -4.65
N ILE A 824 -3.99 20.68 -4.36
CA ILE A 824 -3.60 21.56 -3.24
C ILE A 824 -3.91 20.90 -1.89
N LEU A 825 -5.09 20.29 -1.74
CA LEU A 825 -5.47 19.54 -0.55
C LEU A 825 -4.44 18.45 -0.22
N TYR A 826 -3.83 17.87 -1.26
CA TYR A 826 -2.75 16.88 -1.14
C TYR A 826 -1.35 17.50 -1.13
N GLY A 827 -1.23 18.84 -1.07
CA GLY A 827 0.04 19.55 -0.98
C GLY A 827 0.89 19.53 -2.25
N ALA A 828 0.25 19.37 -3.42
CA ALA A 828 0.95 19.41 -4.71
C ALA A 828 1.55 20.80 -4.98
N THR A 829 2.69 20.82 -5.67
CA THR A 829 3.35 22.05 -6.13
C THR A 829 2.71 22.56 -7.43
N PRO A 830 2.90 23.85 -7.82
CA PRO A 830 2.40 24.35 -9.09
C PRO A 830 2.80 23.51 -10.30
N ASN A 831 4.04 23.05 -10.36
CA ASN A 831 4.54 22.17 -11.42
C ASN A 831 3.77 20.83 -11.44
N LYS A 832 3.52 20.22 -10.27
CA LYS A 832 2.77 18.95 -10.19
C LYS A 832 1.31 19.15 -10.62
N ILE A 833 0.67 20.23 -10.19
CA ILE A 833 -0.70 20.59 -10.61
C ILE A 833 -0.77 20.82 -12.13
N SER A 834 0.18 21.57 -12.68
CA SER A 834 0.32 21.76 -14.12
C SER A 834 0.33 20.43 -14.87
N SER A 835 1.14 19.47 -14.40
CA SER A 835 1.25 18.13 -14.98
C SER A 835 -0.05 17.31 -14.90
N ILE A 836 -0.81 17.42 -13.77
CA ILE A 836 -2.05 16.66 -13.54
C ILE A 836 -3.22 17.23 -14.33
N VAL A 837 -3.33 18.56 -14.35
CA VAL A 837 -4.48 19.27 -14.91
C VAL A 837 -4.32 19.51 -16.41
N GLY A 838 -3.07 19.50 -16.92
CA GLY A 838 -2.78 19.81 -18.32
C GLY A 838 -2.81 21.32 -18.62
N ILE A 839 -2.52 22.15 -17.61
CA ILE A 839 -2.39 23.62 -17.72
C ILE A 839 -0.93 24.03 -17.56
N THR A 840 -0.57 25.28 -17.84
CA THR A 840 0.82 25.74 -17.64
C THR A 840 1.14 25.90 -16.14
N GLU A 841 2.42 25.89 -15.78
CA GLU A 841 2.84 26.14 -14.39
C GLU A 841 2.44 27.56 -13.94
N GLU A 842 2.47 28.52 -14.85
CA GLU A 842 2.08 29.91 -14.61
C GLU A 842 0.58 30.03 -14.33
N GLN A 843 -0.26 29.38 -15.14
CA GLN A 843 -1.70 29.25 -14.84
C GLN A 843 -1.93 28.64 -13.47
N SER A 844 -1.20 27.57 -13.15
CA SER A 844 -1.29 26.91 -11.84
C SER A 844 -0.95 27.87 -10.69
N ARG A 845 0.08 28.70 -10.84
CA ARG A 845 0.49 29.69 -9.82
C ARG A 845 -0.60 30.74 -9.59
N VAL A 846 -1.20 31.28 -10.66
CA VAL A 846 -2.29 32.27 -10.56
C VAL A 846 -3.50 31.69 -9.83
N ILE A 847 -3.93 30.49 -10.21
CA ILE A 847 -5.07 29.80 -9.58
C ILE A 847 -4.79 29.51 -8.10
N ILE A 848 -3.59 29.02 -7.77
CA ILE A 848 -3.20 28.74 -6.38
C ILE A 848 -3.19 30.01 -5.54
N ALA A 849 -2.61 31.10 -6.04
CA ALA A 849 -2.56 32.39 -5.33
C ALA A 849 -3.98 32.91 -5.04
N THR A 850 -4.87 32.80 -6.01
CA THR A 850 -6.27 33.18 -5.84
C THR A 850 -6.97 32.33 -4.78
N LEU A 851 -6.75 31.00 -4.81
CA LEU A 851 -7.30 30.08 -3.82
C LEU A 851 -6.78 30.35 -2.40
N ASP A 852 -5.47 30.59 -2.27
CA ASP A 852 -4.83 30.92 -0.98
C ASP A 852 -5.40 32.20 -0.35
N ARG A 853 -5.79 33.16 -1.19
CA ARG A 853 -6.42 34.42 -0.74
C ARG A 853 -7.89 34.23 -0.35
N MET A 854 -8.62 33.44 -1.14
CA MET A 854 -10.04 33.17 -0.86
C MET A 854 -10.25 32.25 0.33
N PHE A 855 -9.30 31.35 0.60
CA PHE A 855 -9.36 30.35 1.65
C PHE A 855 -8.06 30.34 2.49
N PRO A 856 -7.73 31.43 3.19
CA PRO A 856 -6.43 31.59 3.86
C PRO A 856 -6.16 30.58 4.97
N THR A 857 -7.20 30.13 5.67
CA THR A 857 -7.06 29.16 6.76
C THR A 857 -6.73 27.76 6.23
N ILE A 858 -7.03 27.47 4.98
CA ILE A 858 -6.58 26.24 4.30
C ILE A 858 -5.05 26.22 4.21
N LYS A 859 -4.44 27.29 3.73
CA LYS A 859 -2.98 27.43 3.65
C LYS A 859 -2.31 27.38 5.01
N GLU A 860 -2.90 28.03 6.01
CA GLU A 860 -2.41 27.97 7.40
C GLU A 860 -2.44 26.55 7.94
N TYR A 861 -3.53 25.81 7.71
CA TYR A 861 -3.66 24.41 8.13
C TYR A 861 -2.58 23.52 7.50
N VAL A 862 -2.34 23.65 6.19
CA VAL A 862 -1.30 22.91 5.47
C VAL A 862 0.09 23.21 6.05
N THR A 863 0.40 24.50 6.23
CA THR A 863 1.70 24.94 6.79
C THR A 863 1.89 24.40 8.20
N HIS A 864 0.87 24.49 9.03
CA HIS A 864 0.89 24.01 10.39
C HIS A 864 1.06 22.48 10.48
N THR A 865 0.37 21.74 9.61
CA THR A 865 0.52 20.26 9.58
C THR A 865 1.93 19.86 9.13
N LYS A 866 2.52 20.54 8.14
CA LYS A 866 3.93 20.32 7.75
C LYS A 866 4.89 20.60 8.92
N GLN A 867 4.65 21.67 9.66
CA GLN A 867 5.42 22.01 10.86
C GLN A 867 5.31 20.90 11.94
N GLN A 868 4.11 20.35 12.12
CA GLN A 868 3.88 19.21 13.01
C GLN A 868 4.72 17.99 12.62
N VAL A 869 4.76 17.66 11.31
CA VAL A 869 5.63 16.59 10.79
C VAL A 869 7.11 16.88 11.08
N GLN A 870 7.56 18.12 10.89
CA GLN A 870 8.97 18.50 11.10
C GLN A 870 9.39 18.42 12.56
N THR A 871 8.51 18.80 13.49
CA THR A 871 8.82 18.92 14.92
C THR A 871 8.55 17.65 15.71
N LEU A 872 7.36 17.05 15.53
CA LEU A 872 6.97 15.82 16.24
C LEU A 872 7.35 14.54 15.48
N GLY A 873 7.47 14.60 14.17
CA GLY A 873 7.60 13.40 13.34
C GLY A 873 6.35 12.55 13.29
N VAL A 874 5.21 13.07 13.75
CA VAL A 874 3.94 12.33 13.78
C VAL A 874 2.76 13.27 13.56
N VAL A 875 1.73 12.80 12.86
CA VAL A 875 0.41 13.43 12.78
C VAL A 875 -0.66 12.43 13.20
N GLU A 876 -1.75 12.93 13.75
CA GLU A 876 -2.83 12.11 14.31
C GLU A 876 -4.19 12.59 13.80
N THR A 877 -5.13 11.63 13.67
CA THR A 877 -6.55 11.93 13.44
C THR A 877 -7.30 12.09 14.74
N TYR A 878 -8.54 12.56 14.67
CA TYR A 878 -9.45 12.58 15.81
C TYR A 878 -9.61 11.21 16.49
N PHE A 879 -9.66 10.15 15.70
CA PHE A 879 -9.85 8.77 16.17
C PHE A 879 -8.59 8.14 16.76
N GLY A 880 -7.47 8.87 16.81
CA GLY A 880 -6.22 8.40 17.37
C GLY A 880 -5.34 7.61 16.40
N ARG A 881 -5.72 7.45 15.13
CA ARG A 881 -4.83 6.86 14.13
C ARG A 881 -3.65 7.79 13.87
N ARG A 882 -2.47 7.22 13.75
CA ARG A 882 -1.19 7.95 13.64
C ARG A 882 -0.53 7.69 12.31
N ARG A 883 0.20 8.70 11.84
CA ARG A 883 1.15 8.59 10.74
C ARG A 883 2.50 9.08 11.25
N ARG A 884 3.46 8.17 11.32
CA ARG A 884 4.82 8.46 11.75
C ARG A 884 5.67 8.83 10.56
N LEU A 885 6.21 10.04 10.60
CA LEU A 885 6.94 10.68 9.50
C LEU A 885 8.21 11.31 10.08
N TYR A 886 9.14 10.48 10.53
CA TYR A 886 10.39 10.94 11.13
C TYR A 886 11.30 11.56 10.07
N VAL A 887 11.06 12.84 9.78
CA VAL A 887 11.73 13.56 8.68
C VAL A 887 13.15 13.99 8.96
N ARG A 888 13.58 13.98 10.23
CA ARG A 888 14.90 14.51 10.65
C ARG A 888 16.08 13.87 9.90
N ASN A 889 15.98 12.57 9.63
CA ASN A 889 17.01 11.77 8.99
C ASN A 889 16.66 11.38 7.54
N LEU A 890 15.65 12.02 6.94
CA LEU A 890 15.27 11.76 5.57
C LEU A 890 15.99 12.68 4.58
N PRO A 891 16.33 12.18 3.39
CA PRO A 891 16.73 13.01 2.26
C PRO A 891 15.68 14.05 1.92
N PHE A 892 16.10 15.19 1.36
CA PHE A 892 15.23 16.35 1.08
C PHE A 892 13.94 15.98 0.32
N ASN A 893 14.06 15.18 -0.74
CA ASN A 893 12.90 14.77 -1.53
C ASN A 893 11.90 13.91 -0.74
N LEU A 894 12.40 12.98 0.09
CA LEU A 894 11.56 12.16 0.97
C LEU A 894 10.97 12.98 2.12
N ARG A 895 11.67 14.00 2.60
CA ARG A 895 11.13 14.94 3.58
C ARG A 895 9.92 15.68 3.03
N ASN A 896 10.05 16.30 1.86
CA ASN A 896 8.95 16.99 1.19
C ASN A 896 7.77 16.06 0.90
N LYS A 897 8.06 14.82 0.52
CA LYS A 897 7.05 13.78 0.34
C LYS A 897 6.34 13.48 1.66
N ALA A 898 7.08 13.25 2.74
CA ALA A 898 6.54 12.96 4.06
C ALA A 898 5.63 14.10 4.59
N GLU A 899 6.03 15.35 4.37
CA GLU A 899 5.21 16.52 4.76
C GLU A 899 3.84 16.52 4.04
N ARG A 900 3.84 16.25 2.72
CA ARG A 900 2.59 16.10 1.96
C ARG A 900 1.76 14.92 2.43
N GLN A 901 2.40 13.78 2.72
CA GLN A 901 1.74 12.61 3.27
C GLN A 901 1.07 12.90 4.62
N GLY A 902 1.67 13.74 5.45
CA GLY A 902 1.09 14.14 6.74
C GLY A 902 -0.20 14.95 6.58
N VAL A 903 -0.26 15.87 5.62
CA VAL A 903 -1.47 16.65 5.32
C VAL A 903 -2.58 15.74 4.82
N ASN A 904 -2.28 14.92 3.81
CA ASN A 904 -3.26 14.02 3.21
C ASN A 904 -3.76 12.97 4.21
N PHE A 905 -2.88 12.41 5.03
CA PHE A 905 -3.22 11.40 6.00
C PHE A 905 -4.36 11.81 6.93
N LYS A 906 -4.31 13.01 7.49
CA LYS A 906 -5.35 13.49 8.44
C LYS A 906 -6.74 13.48 7.79
N ILE A 907 -6.82 13.85 6.51
CA ILE A 907 -8.08 13.94 5.78
C ILE A 907 -8.60 12.56 5.39
N GLN A 908 -7.80 11.80 4.65
CA GLN A 908 -8.20 10.48 4.16
C GLN A 908 -8.46 9.49 5.27
N SER A 909 -7.61 9.50 6.29
CA SER A 909 -7.76 8.58 7.42
C SER A 909 -9.03 8.88 8.22
N THR A 910 -9.32 10.16 8.48
CA THR A 910 -10.55 10.55 9.20
C THR A 910 -11.80 10.20 8.41
N SER A 911 -11.81 10.44 7.07
CA SER A 911 -12.90 10.02 6.21
C SER A 911 -13.12 8.52 6.26
N SER A 912 -12.07 7.73 6.08
CA SER A 912 -12.12 6.27 6.16
C SER A 912 -12.64 5.77 7.51
N GLU A 913 -12.17 6.35 8.63
CA GLU A 913 -12.63 5.96 9.97
C GLU A 913 -14.12 6.23 10.19
N ILE A 914 -14.68 7.30 9.59
CA ILE A 914 -16.12 7.57 9.65
C ILE A 914 -16.87 6.52 8.82
N VAL A 915 -16.48 6.30 7.57
CA VAL A 915 -17.15 5.35 6.66
C VAL A 915 -17.12 3.93 7.22
N LEU A 916 -15.96 3.44 7.65
CA LEU A 916 -15.82 2.13 8.27
C LEU A 916 -16.56 2.04 9.61
N GLY A 917 -16.72 3.18 10.29
CA GLY A 917 -17.54 3.27 11.49
C GLY A 917 -19.03 3.11 11.23
N VAL A 918 -19.51 3.68 10.15
CA VAL A 918 -20.91 3.50 9.70
C VAL A 918 -21.11 2.05 9.29
N LEU A 919 -20.20 1.48 8.49
CA LEU A 919 -20.23 0.06 8.10
C LEU A 919 -20.36 -0.86 9.33
N CYS A 920 -19.53 -0.65 10.35
CA CYS A 920 -19.61 -1.44 11.59
C CYS A 920 -20.89 -1.22 12.37
N ALA A 921 -21.47 -0.02 12.31
CA ALA A 921 -22.64 0.33 13.10
C ALA A 921 -23.96 -0.16 12.49
N ILE A 922 -24.00 -0.32 11.17
CA ILE A 922 -25.24 -0.78 10.47
C ILE A 922 -25.33 -2.29 10.37
N ASP A 923 -24.25 -3.06 10.49
CA ASP A 923 -24.22 -4.50 10.20
C ASP A 923 -25.29 -5.29 10.97
N GLU A 924 -25.36 -5.09 12.29
CA GLU A 924 -26.33 -5.81 13.14
C GLU A 924 -27.78 -5.44 12.79
N VAL A 925 -28.07 -4.14 12.62
CA VAL A 925 -29.41 -3.63 12.31
C VAL A 925 -29.84 -4.08 10.91
N LEU A 926 -28.90 -4.02 9.95
CA LEU A 926 -29.13 -4.47 8.59
C LEU A 926 -29.56 -5.95 8.54
N ARG A 927 -28.88 -6.81 9.29
CA ARG A 927 -29.20 -8.25 9.34
C ARG A 927 -30.49 -8.54 10.10
N ARG A 928 -30.64 -7.96 11.30
CA ARG A 928 -31.75 -8.25 12.20
C ARG A 928 -33.07 -7.65 11.72
N ASP A 929 -33.03 -6.36 11.34
CA ASP A 929 -34.27 -5.59 11.13
C ASP A 929 -34.67 -5.53 9.64
N LEU A 930 -33.70 -5.53 8.73
CA LEU A 930 -33.94 -5.44 7.30
C LEU A 930 -33.69 -6.74 6.53
N GLY A 931 -33.22 -7.79 7.20
CA GLY A 931 -32.88 -9.06 6.55
C GLY A 931 -31.86 -8.92 5.42
N GLY A 932 -30.99 -7.91 5.52
CA GLY A 932 -29.97 -7.62 4.55
C GLY A 932 -28.58 -8.05 5.01
N GLN A 933 -27.59 -7.84 4.15
CA GLN A 933 -26.19 -8.16 4.45
C GLN A 933 -25.21 -7.25 3.71
N LEU A 934 -24.10 -6.94 4.36
CA LEU A 934 -22.99 -6.19 3.77
C LEU A 934 -22.31 -7.04 2.69
N LEU A 935 -22.01 -6.42 1.53
CA LEU A 935 -21.35 -7.08 0.41
C LEU A 935 -19.96 -6.52 0.14
N LEU A 936 -19.85 -5.20 0.00
CA LEU A 936 -18.62 -4.51 -0.39
C LEU A 936 -18.47 -3.19 0.39
N THR A 937 -17.25 -2.71 0.45
CA THR A 937 -16.94 -1.31 0.73
C THR A 937 -15.85 -0.89 -0.25
N VAL A 938 -16.10 0.19 -0.99
CA VAL A 938 -15.22 0.67 -2.05
C VAL A 938 -14.95 2.15 -1.80
N HIS A 939 -13.69 2.48 -1.48
CA HIS A 939 -13.27 3.83 -1.11
C HIS A 939 -14.08 4.44 0.04
N ASP A 940 -15.00 5.35 -0.27
CA ASP A 940 -15.83 6.08 0.69
C ASP A 940 -17.30 5.59 0.66
N SER A 941 -17.55 4.39 0.11
CA SER A 941 -18.90 3.81 0.02
C SER A 941 -19.08 2.54 0.86
N VAL A 942 -20.33 2.29 1.24
CA VAL A 942 -20.80 1.06 1.89
C VAL A 942 -21.86 0.42 1.01
N CYS A 943 -21.63 -0.83 0.60
CA CYS A 943 -22.54 -1.56 -0.29
C CYS A 943 -23.12 -2.78 0.42
N PHE A 944 -24.43 -2.97 0.27
CA PHE A 944 -25.17 -4.06 0.90
C PHE A 944 -26.37 -4.49 0.05
N GLU A 945 -26.91 -5.65 0.32
CA GLU A 945 -28.15 -6.10 -0.29
C GLU A 945 -29.28 -6.19 0.76
N ILE A 946 -30.51 -5.87 0.32
CA ILE A 946 -31.72 -5.93 1.13
C ILE A 946 -32.91 -6.38 0.27
N PRO A 947 -33.96 -6.95 0.88
CA PRO A 947 -35.23 -7.16 0.18
C PRO A 947 -35.84 -5.85 -0.36
N LYS A 948 -36.37 -5.85 -1.57
CA LYS A 948 -36.94 -4.67 -2.26
C LYS A 948 -37.93 -3.88 -1.43
N LYS A 949 -38.75 -4.58 -0.62
CA LYS A 949 -39.76 -3.96 0.27
C LYS A 949 -39.16 -2.99 1.30
N TYR A 950 -37.85 -3.09 1.58
CA TYR A 950 -37.15 -2.24 2.54
C TYR A 950 -36.27 -1.13 1.89
N GLY A 951 -36.52 -0.84 0.59
CA GLY A 951 -35.71 0.17 -0.13
C GLY A 951 -35.75 1.57 0.53
N ALA A 952 -36.89 2.04 1.00
CA ALA A 952 -37.00 3.30 1.71
C ALA A 952 -36.25 3.28 3.06
N GLN A 953 -36.36 2.19 3.81
CA GLN A 953 -35.68 2.03 5.09
C GLN A 953 -34.14 2.00 4.97
N ALA A 954 -33.60 1.70 3.78
CA ALA A 954 -32.17 1.83 3.55
C ALA A 954 -31.69 3.29 3.63
N VAL A 955 -32.50 4.23 3.14
CA VAL A 955 -32.21 5.66 3.25
C VAL A 955 -32.25 6.09 4.72
N ASP A 956 -33.30 5.68 5.45
CA ASP A 956 -33.47 5.98 6.87
C ASP A 956 -32.28 5.42 7.70
N LEU A 957 -31.85 4.18 7.39
CA LEU A 957 -30.68 3.56 8.04
C LEU A 957 -29.41 4.41 7.86
N ILE A 958 -29.16 4.88 6.65
CA ILE A 958 -27.99 5.72 6.36
C ILE A 958 -28.15 7.11 6.98
N GLU A 959 -29.33 7.70 6.98
CA GLU A 959 -29.59 8.98 7.65
C GLU A 959 -29.35 8.87 9.18
N ASP A 960 -29.82 7.81 9.80
CA ASP A 960 -29.67 7.61 11.24
C ASP A 960 -28.22 7.30 11.66
N TYR A 961 -27.55 6.38 10.96
CA TYR A 961 -26.20 5.94 11.30
C TYR A 961 -25.09 6.75 10.62
N GLY A 962 -25.30 7.15 9.37
CA GLY A 962 -24.31 7.87 8.55
C GLY A 962 -24.32 9.39 8.76
N VAL A 963 -25.46 9.97 9.18
CA VAL A 963 -25.59 11.42 9.40
C VAL A 963 -25.78 11.74 10.88
N LYS A 964 -26.91 11.35 11.48
CA LYS A 964 -27.27 11.76 12.86
C LYS A 964 -26.31 11.18 13.89
N ARG A 965 -25.98 9.88 13.81
CA ARG A 965 -25.06 9.24 14.76
C ARG A 965 -23.61 9.71 14.55
N VAL A 966 -23.19 9.90 13.31
CA VAL A 966 -21.87 10.51 13.00
C VAL A 966 -21.79 11.92 13.59
N GLY A 967 -22.84 12.75 13.44
CA GLY A 967 -22.88 14.09 14.06
C GLY A 967 -22.72 14.07 15.59
N LYS A 968 -23.34 13.07 16.27
CA LYS A 968 -23.19 12.90 17.72
C LYS A 968 -21.78 12.41 18.11
N LEU A 969 -21.17 11.51 17.34
CA LEU A 969 -19.84 10.96 17.62
C LEU A 969 -18.72 11.91 17.22
N CYS A 970 -18.97 12.80 16.27
CA CYS A 970 -18.02 13.77 15.73
C CYS A 970 -18.53 15.22 15.90
N PRO A 971 -18.76 15.72 17.14
CA PRO A 971 -19.31 17.06 17.37
C PRO A 971 -18.38 18.17 16.89
N TRP A 972 -17.15 17.84 16.54
CA TRP A 972 -16.17 18.73 15.98
C TRP A 972 -16.38 19.02 14.47
N LEU A 973 -17.21 18.22 13.79
CA LEU A 973 -17.58 18.45 12.39
C LEU A 973 -18.52 19.67 12.33
N PRO A 974 -18.12 20.77 11.68
CA PRO A 974 -18.96 21.97 11.56
C PRO A 974 -20.05 21.83 10.49
N VAL A 975 -19.98 20.75 9.70
CA VAL A 975 -20.91 20.47 8.60
C VAL A 975 -21.40 19.03 8.71
N PRO A 976 -22.65 18.72 8.36
CA PRO A 976 -23.15 17.35 8.38
C PRO A 976 -22.34 16.44 7.44
N PHE A 977 -22.09 15.23 7.84
CA PHE A 977 -21.54 14.20 6.96
C PHE A 977 -22.71 13.64 6.12
N LYS A 978 -22.69 13.83 4.80
CA LYS A 978 -23.80 13.49 3.91
C LYS A 978 -23.46 12.27 3.05
N TRP A 979 -24.51 11.59 2.61
CA TRP A 979 -24.42 10.40 1.77
C TRP A 979 -25.35 10.53 0.56
N ASP A 980 -24.91 9.99 -0.57
CA ASP A 980 -25.75 9.76 -1.74
C ASP A 980 -26.08 8.25 -1.73
N VAL A 981 -27.37 7.90 -1.72
CA VAL A 981 -27.83 6.52 -1.66
C VAL A 981 -28.43 6.15 -3.01
N THR A 982 -27.92 5.07 -3.59
CA THR A 982 -28.40 4.54 -4.85
C THR A 982 -28.75 3.07 -4.69
N ALA A 983 -29.71 2.56 -5.48
CA ALA A 983 -30.06 1.16 -5.46
C ALA A 983 -30.48 0.65 -6.84
N GLY A 984 -30.33 -0.65 -7.04
CA GLY A 984 -30.70 -1.33 -8.27
C GLY A 984 -30.47 -2.84 -8.21
N PRO A 985 -30.64 -3.57 -9.34
CA PRO A 985 -30.45 -5.01 -9.37
C PRO A 985 -28.97 -5.44 -9.31
N SER A 986 -28.04 -4.52 -9.60
CA SER A 986 -26.61 -4.78 -9.66
C SER A 986 -25.80 -3.57 -9.25
N TYR A 987 -24.50 -3.75 -9.03
CA TYR A 987 -23.56 -2.66 -8.73
C TYR A 987 -23.41 -1.64 -9.87
N GLY A 988 -23.64 -2.07 -11.11
CA GLY A 988 -23.53 -1.23 -12.30
C GLY A 988 -24.86 -0.67 -12.83
N GLU A 989 -26.00 -1.03 -12.22
CA GLU A 989 -27.33 -0.56 -12.60
C GLU A 989 -28.06 -0.09 -11.36
N GLN A 990 -27.94 1.21 -11.07
CA GLN A 990 -28.48 1.82 -9.87
C GLN A 990 -29.20 3.13 -10.20
N THR A 991 -30.22 3.44 -9.39
CA THR A 991 -30.96 4.70 -9.41
C THR A 991 -30.91 5.35 -8.04
N ALA A 992 -30.97 6.67 -7.96
CA ALA A 992 -30.96 7.37 -6.68
C ALA A 992 -32.18 7.01 -5.85
N LEU A 993 -31.97 6.80 -4.54
CA LEU A 993 -33.02 6.69 -3.55
C LEU A 993 -33.10 8.00 -2.76
N ASP A 994 -34.26 8.63 -2.72
CA ASP A 994 -34.46 9.90 -2.01
C ASP A 994 -35.55 9.80 -0.89
N GLY A 995 -35.88 8.61 -0.43
CA GLY A 995 -36.94 8.39 0.58
C GLY A 995 -38.36 8.52 0.04
N THR A 996 -38.55 9.05 -1.16
CA THR A 996 -39.87 9.18 -1.82
C THR A 996 -40.02 8.30 -3.05
N GLY A 997 -38.96 7.64 -3.48
CA GLY A 997 -38.89 6.76 -4.64
C GLY A 997 -37.58 6.91 -5.43
N THR A 998 -37.48 6.13 -6.52
CA THR A 998 -36.29 6.14 -7.37
C THR A 998 -36.34 7.30 -8.36
N LYS A 999 -35.31 8.17 -8.34
CA LYS A 999 -35.01 9.12 -9.42
C LYS A 999 -33.92 8.58 -10.31
N GLU A 1000 -34.04 8.81 -11.63
CA GLU A 1000 -32.94 8.53 -12.54
C GLU A 1000 -31.64 9.22 -12.08
N VAL A 1001 -30.59 8.42 -11.90
CA VAL A 1001 -29.25 8.95 -11.59
C VAL A 1001 -28.71 9.62 -12.85
N VAL A 1002 -28.56 10.91 -12.79
CA VAL A 1002 -27.61 11.59 -13.68
C VAL A 1002 -26.21 11.20 -13.17
N GLU A 1003 -25.54 10.30 -13.88
CA GLU A 1003 -24.19 9.84 -13.53
C GLU A 1003 -23.29 11.05 -13.28
N ASP A 1004 -22.61 11.07 -12.14
CA ASP A 1004 -21.55 12.06 -11.89
C ASP A 1004 -20.34 11.68 -12.73
N PRO A 1005 -20.08 12.35 -13.86
CA PRO A 1005 -18.93 12.07 -14.70
C PRO A 1005 -17.61 12.37 -13.99
N ASP A 1006 -17.66 12.94 -12.80
CA ASP A 1006 -16.52 13.37 -12.02
C ASP A 1006 -15.95 12.27 -11.09
N ALA A 1007 -16.71 11.21 -10.78
CA ALA A 1007 -16.21 10.12 -9.92
C ALA A 1007 -14.99 9.40 -10.52
N PHE A 1008 -14.97 9.23 -11.83
CA PHE A 1008 -13.82 8.65 -12.54
C PHE A 1008 -12.57 9.55 -12.47
N ILE A 1009 -12.78 10.86 -12.57
CA ILE A 1009 -11.68 11.85 -12.51
C ILE A 1009 -11.09 11.92 -11.09
N GLU A 1010 -11.90 11.80 -10.05
CA GLU A 1010 -11.41 11.75 -8.66
C GLU A 1010 -10.51 10.55 -8.42
N GLN A 1011 -10.90 9.41 -8.93
CA GLN A 1011 -10.12 8.20 -8.76
C GLN A 1011 -8.82 8.26 -9.56
N GLU A 1012 -8.84 8.74 -10.79
CA GLU A 1012 -7.65 8.90 -11.62
C GLU A 1012 -6.63 9.86 -10.98
N ILE A 1013 -7.11 10.95 -10.37
CA ILE A 1013 -6.26 11.90 -9.63
C ILE A 1013 -5.73 11.25 -8.34
N LYS A 1014 -6.56 10.51 -7.61
CA LYS A 1014 -6.15 9.81 -6.39
C LYS A 1014 -5.08 8.76 -6.71
N ASP A 1015 -5.23 8.02 -7.79
CA ASP A 1015 -4.27 7.00 -8.23
C ASP A 1015 -2.96 7.65 -8.72
N GLU A 1016 -3.03 8.73 -9.53
CA GLU A 1016 -1.83 9.47 -9.96
C GLU A 1016 -1.10 10.16 -8.80
N LEU A 1017 -1.81 10.62 -7.78
CA LEU A 1017 -1.21 11.21 -6.59
C LEU A 1017 -0.69 10.13 -5.63
N ALA A 1018 -1.31 8.96 -5.55
CA ALA A 1018 -0.84 7.82 -4.78
C ALA A 1018 0.41 7.19 -5.39
N ASP A 1019 0.48 7.07 -6.72
CA ASP A 1019 1.67 6.57 -7.44
C ASP A 1019 2.82 7.58 -7.42
N ALA A 1020 2.51 8.86 -7.32
CA ALA A 1020 3.50 9.93 -7.14
C ALA A 1020 3.90 10.14 -5.66
N GLY A 1021 3.20 9.50 -4.73
CA GLY A 1021 3.51 9.45 -3.29
C GLY A 1021 4.23 8.15 -2.89
#